data_767d4974c53fc48f8835dec1848d152c
#
_entry.id   767d4974c53fc48f8835dec1848d152c
#
_cell.length_a   1.000
_cell.length_b   1.000
_cell.length_c   1.000
_cell.angle_alpha   90.00
_cell.angle_beta   90.00
_cell.angle_gamma   90.00
#
_symmetry.space_group_name_H-M   'P 1'
#
loop_
_entity.id
_entity.type
_entity.pdbx_description
1 polymer ?
#
loop_
_entity_poly.entity_id
_entity_poly.type
_entity_poly.pdbx_seq_one_letter_code
_entity_poly.pdbx_strand_id
1 'polypeptide(L)'
;MTVFCFVSRLRRSFKKRAHRACTHKTNSLATGIFSLETLESRKYLAVSPMAFSSGIEQIGFGGKIVEAINDQYILRMQQTSPSTNSFDYKHTVPVVPKNWSSAPIGYGFYKISAPETSLAQVQAWGTKAGAKYVEPSLVSHFSRVPNDPMYGNYSPDQTTNLPGLYGMKQIGMETAWNTSTGSSSVVVAVIDSGIDTTHPDLRSNLWVNRGEIPGNGRDDDGNGYVDDVNGWNAAFGNGNVQDVFGHGTHVSGTIAAAGNNAIGVVGVNWQAKIMAVDVDAITGGGIIGIDEGLAYVIKQKQLGTNVVAINASYGGPGFSQAAKDLYALAGRVGITVVAAAGNDGTNNTLSPGYPASYDLSNIISVAATDQTDALAEFSNFGKASVDLGAPGVGILSTLPRSVLASKFNPADKNNASVPLGYGYLDGTSMATPHVTGAVALLKAIKPSATVAEIRDAILGSVQKRGALTTFVATGGRLSVAGAVSRLIASPTLSIAGASVSEGNVGTRAMTFSITANHGTSSGITVRYATSGGTATAGGVDYRAVSGVARILPWQTSTTFTVLVTGDRTVEPDEYFTVTLSNAIGGTIEKGTAFGGIFNDDGTTPSSFPSTIPSFFSLSSASGLSSAFVAEAVEVSSKSVAPISTNQLKSPQSASFFNAAAFASDQPTVVSGKPAKKFAF
;
A
#
# COMPACT_ATOMS: atom_id res chain seq x y z
N MET A 1 21.76 -46.62 23.72
CA MET A 1 22.59 -47.49 22.84
C MET A 1 21.77 -48.26 21.79
N THR A 2 20.51 -47.91 21.55
CA THR A 2 19.60 -48.66 20.67
C THR A 2 19.16 -47.88 19.41
N VAL A 3 19.61 -46.67 19.23
CA VAL A 3 19.21 -45.79 18.07
C VAL A 3 20.29 -45.76 16.97
N PHE A 4 21.51 -46.20 17.25
CA PHE A 4 22.61 -46.19 16.26
C PHE A 4 22.67 -47.42 15.34
N CYS A 5 21.85 -48.44 15.59
CA CYS A 5 21.88 -49.70 14.82
C CYS A 5 20.87 -49.73 13.65
N PHE A 6 19.94 -48.79 13.56
CA PHE A 6 18.90 -48.80 12.51
C PHE A 6 19.30 -48.06 11.22
N VAL A 7 20.23 -47.12 11.30
CA VAL A 7 20.69 -46.34 10.14
C VAL A 7 21.74 -47.09 9.30
N SER A 8 22.45 -48.02 9.90
CA SER A 8 23.47 -48.83 9.18
C SER A 8 22.89 -49.97 8.32
N ARG A 9 21.67 -50.44 8.63
CA ARG A 9 20.99 -51.49 7.83
C ARG A 9 20.30 -51.01 6.58
N LEU A 10 19.85 -49.75 6.52
CA LEU A 10 19.23 -49.17 5.31
C LEU A 10 20.26 -48.82 4.23
N ARG A 11 21.52 -48.51 4.58
CA ARG A 11 22.56 -48.23 3.57
C ARG A 11 23.11 -49.51 2.87
N ARG A 12 22.93 -50.70 3.43
CA ARG A 12 23.37 -51.96 2.80
C ARG A 12 22.31 -52.56 1.86
N SER A 13 21.06 -52.23 2.01
CA SER A 13 20.00 -52.73 1.15
C SER A 13 19.92 -51.98 -0.21
N PHE A 14 20.31 -50.71 -0.26
CA PHE A 14 20.31 -49.94 -1.51
C PHE A 14 21.52 -50.25 -2.42
N LYS A 15 22.64 -50.69 -1.89
CA LYS A 15 23.83 -51.04 -2.72
C LYS A 15 23.73 -52.43 -3.39
N LYS A 16 22.84 -53.32 -2.95
CA LYS A 16 22.64 -54.63 -3.58
C LYS A 16 21.57 -54.66 -4.66
N ARG A 17 20.76 -53.61 -4.82
CA ARG A 17 19.76 -53.51 -5.92
C ARG A 17 20.28 -52.77 -7.16
N ALA A 18 21.34 -52.01 -7.05
CA ALA A 18 21.95 -51.29 -8.18
C ALA A 18 22.90 -52.18 -9.02
N HIS A 19 23.27 -53.36 -8.57
CA HIS A 19 24.21 -54.23 -9.28
C HIS A 19 23.57 -55.40 -10.05
N ARG A 20 22.22 -55.45 -10.13
CA ARG A 20 21.53 -56.54 -10.89
C ARG A 20 20.75 -56.05 -12.13
N ALA A 21 20.87 -54.80 -12.51
CA ALA A 21 20.16 -54.24 -13.66
C ALA A 21 21.08 -53.87 -14.85
N CYS A 22 22.34 -54.35 -14.87
CA CYS A 22 23.28 -54.00 -15.94
C CYS A 22 24.01 -55.21 -16.51
N THR A 23 23.27 -56.27 -16.86
CA THR A 23 23.78 -57.32 -17.77
C THR A 23 22.57 -57.91 -18.50
N HIS A 24 22.23 -57.42 -19.70
CA HIS A 24 21.86 -58.12 -20.93
C HIS A 24 21.18 -57.20 -21.90
N LYS A 25 21.87 -56.80 -22.90
CA LYS A 25 21.65 -56.92 -24.35
C LYS A 25 22.31 -55.76 -25.11
N THR A 26 23.47 -56.13 -25.62
CA THR A 26 24.03 -55.50 -26.82
C THR A 26 23.23 -55.96 -28.02
N ASN A 27 22.70 -55.01 -28.82
CA ASN A 27 22.85 -55.01 -30.29
C ASN A 27 22.32 -53.74 -30.94
N SER A 28 23.25 -53.08 -31.58
CA SER A 28 23.20 -52.23 -32.79
C SER A 28 21.99 -51.32 -33.02
N LEU A 29 22.25 -50.02 -33.08
CA LEU A 29 22.29 -49.24 -34.31
C LEU A 29 22.61 -47.78 -34.02
N ALA A 30 23.61 -47.35 -34.65
CA ALA A 30 24.13 -46.09 -35.13
C ALA A 30 23.52 -44.74 -34.66
N THR A 31 24.50 -43.90 -34.24
CA THR A 31 24.61 -42.44 -34.48
C THR A 31 23.57 -41.51 -33.88
N GLY A 32 23.99 -40.92 -32.81
CA GLY A 32 23.38 -39.76 -32.18
C GLY A 32 24.16 -39.44 -30.92
N ILE A 33 25.39 -38.90 -31.05
CA ILE A 33 26.18 -38.40 -29.93
C ILE A 33 25.50 -37.19 -29.37
N PHE A 34 24.65 -37.35 -28.38
CA PHE A 34 24.36 -36.29 -27.40
C PHE A 34 25.26 -36.55 -26.19
N SER A 35 26.30 -35.72 -26.08
CA SER A 35 27.19 -35.79 -24.95
C SER A 35 26.45 -35.41 -23.66
N LEU A 36 26.44 -36.31 -22.71
CA LEU A 36 25.90 -36.14 -21.36
C LEU A 36 26.74 -35.16 -20.49
N GLU A 37 27.70 -34.45 -21.10
CA GLU A 37 28.58 -33.54 -20.33
C GLU A 37 28.02 -32.14 -20.12
N THR A 38 26.83 -31.79 -20.67
CA THR A 38 26.28 -30.46 -20.52
C THR A 38 25.29 -30.29 -19.35
N LEU A 39 25.05 -31.34 -18.56
CA LEU A 39 24.13 -31.25 -17.41
C LEU A 39 24.81 -31.05 -16.05
N GLU A 40 26.12 -31.24 -15.93
CA GLU A 40 26.85 -30.98 -14.67
C GLU A 40 27.37 -29.54 -14.49
N SER A 41 27.36 -28.71 -15.51
CA SER A 41 27.82 -27.32 -15.41
C SER A 41 26.72 -26.29 -15.10
N ARG A 42 25.47 -26.70 -14.94
CA ARG A 42 24.46 -25.84 -14.33
C ARG A 42 24.55 -25.94 -12.81
N LYS A 43 25.63 -25.41 -12.25
CA LYS A 43 25.57 -24.89 -10.90
C LYS A 43 24.50 -23.78 -10.93
N TYR A 44 23.35 -24.07 -10.37
CA TYR A 44 22.46 -23.01 -9.92
C TYR A 44 23.29 -22.19 -8.93
N LEU A 45 23.85 -21.09 -9.41
CA LEU A 45 24.21 -19.99 -8.54
C LEU A 45 22.90 -19.61 -7.85
N ALA A 46 22.74 -20.05 -6.61
CA ALA A 46 21.81 -19.47 -5.69
C ALA A 46 22.31 -18.02 -5.48
N VAL A 47 21.93 -17.13 -6.39
CA VAL A 47 22.22 -15.71 -6.28
C VAL A 47 21.35 -15.23 -5.14
N SER A 48 22.01 -14.85 -4.07
CA SER A 48 21.35 -14.21 -2.92
C SER A 48 20.41 -13.11 -3.42
N PRO A 49 19.18 -12.99 -2.93
CA PRO A 49 18.24 -11.95 -3.39
C PRO A 49 18.79 -10.52 -3.33
N MET A 50 19.82 -10.28 -2.51
CA MET A 50 20.48 -8.97 -2.38
C MET A 50 21.38 -8.56 -3.57
N ALA A 51 21.79 -9.48 -4.45
CA ALA A 51 22.69 -9.15 -5.56
C ALA A 51 21.98 -8.62 -6.81
N PHE A 52 20.63 -8.69 -6.87
CA PHE A 52 19.85 -8.22 -8.02
C PHE A 52 19.23 -6.83 -7.85
N SER A 53 19.25 -6.23 -6.64
CA SER A 53 18.60 -4.95 -6.40
C SER A 53 19.36 -3.72 -6.95
N SER A 54 20.62 -3.86 -7.33
CA SER A 54 21.45 -2.73 -7.80
C SER A 54 21.41 -2.50 -9.32
N GLY A 55 20.65 -3.31 -10.05
CA GLY A 55 20.58 -3.22 -11.52
C GLY A 55 19.16 -3.17 -12.09
N ILE A 56 18.14 -3.00 -11.24
CA ILE A 56 16.73 -2.90 -11.67
C ILE A 56 16.19 -1.54 -11.26
N GLU A 57 15.51 -0.88 -12.20
CA GLU A 57 14.84 0.40 -11.97
C GLU A 57 13.35 0.31 -12.32
N GLN A 58 12.55 1.23 -11.78
CA GLN A 58 11.17 1.41 -12.18
C GLN A 58 11.06 2.57 -13.15
N ILE A 59 10.54 2.32 -14.35
CA ILE A 59 10.41 3.31 -15.40
C ILE A 59 8.99 3.40 -15.94
N GLY A 60 8.62 4.56 -16.45
CA GLY A 60 7.39 4.75 -17.19
C GLY A 60 7.52 4.20 -18.61
N PHE A 61 6.76 3.14 -18.96
CA PHE A 61 6.72 2.59 -20.30
C PHE A 61 5.32 2.12 -20.69
N GLY A 62 4.86 2.54 -21.87
CA GLY A 62 3.52 2.17 -22.35
C GLY A 62 2.37 2.67 -21.46
N GLY A 63 2.55 3.81 -20.74
CA GLY A 63 1.57 4.36 -19.81
C GLY A 63 1.48 3.64 -18.46
N LYS A 64 2.43 2.75 -18.18
CA LYS A 64 2.54 1.99 -16.92
C LYS A 64 3.93 2.16 -16.32
N ILE A 65 4.04 1.99 -15.00
CA ILE A 65 5.34 1.80 -14.34
C ILE A 65 5.69 0.32 -14.47
N VAL A 66 6.89 0.05 -14.99
CA VAL A 66 7.42 -1.29 -15.20
C VAL A 66 8.84 -1.40 -14.63
N GLU A 67 9.22 -2.60 -14.22
CA GLU A 67 10.61 -2.87 -13.83
C GLU A 67 11.46 -3.18 -15.07
N ALA A 68 12.62 -2.57 -15.15
CA ALA A 68 13.58 -2.76 -16.21
C ALA A 68 14.99 -2.89 -15.66
N ILE A 69 15.87 -3.52 -16.42
CA ILE A 69 17.30 -3.57 -16.09
C ILE A 69 17.90 -2.20 -16.41
N ASN A 70 18.56 -1.59 -15.40
CA ASN A 70 19.19 -0.27 -15.56
C ASN A 70 20.08 -0.22 -16.80
N ASP A 71 19.98 0.90 -17.53
CA ASP A 71 20.83 1.17 -18.69
C ASP A 71 20.77 0.10 -19.79
N GLN A 72 19.80 -0.81 -19.77
CA GLN A 72 19.64 -1.84 -20.78
C GLN A 72 18.34 -1.68 -21.55
N TYR A 73 18.48 -1.79 -22.86
CA TYR A 73 17.40 -1.58 -23.81
C TYR A 73 17.39 -2.67 -24.87
N ILE A 74 16.23 -2.99 -25.39
CA ILE A 74 16.05 -3.86 -26.54
C ILE A 74 15.73 -3.00 -27.76
N LEU A 75 16.55 -3.15 -28.81
CA LEU A 75 16.38 -2.44 -30.05
C LEU A 75 16.03 -3.44 -31.14
N ARG A 76 15.04 -3.13 -31.96
CA ARG A 76 14.75 -3.85 -33.20
C ARG A 76 15.06 -3.00 -34.38
N MET A 77 15.94 -3.48 -35.25
CA MET A 77 16.26 -2.83 -36.53
C MET A 77 15.17 -3.01 -37.57
N GLN A 78 15.01 -2.03 -38.44
CA GLN A 78 14.13 -2.19 -39.62
C GLN A 78 14.76 -3.19 -40.59
N GLN A 79 13.93 -3.97 -41.26
CA GLN A 79 14.37 -4.88 -42.31
C GLN A 79 14.69 -4.09 -43.57
N THR A 80 15.87 -4.27 -44.12
CA THR A 80 16.36 -3.49 -45.27
C THR A 80 15.97 -4.07 -46.63
N SER A 81 15.47 -5.33 -46.64
CA SER A 81 14.99 -5.97 -47.87
C SER A 81 13.93 -7.01 -47.54
N PRO A 82 12.82 -7.14 -48.29
CA PRO A 82 11.89 -8.23 -48.14
C PRO A 82 12.58 -9.54 -48.53
N SER A 83 12.80 -10.42 -47.57
CA SER A 83 13.27 -11.79 -47.82
C SER A 83 12.06 -12.68 -48.07
N THR A 84 12.11 -13.47 -49.13
CA THR A 84 11.11 -14.51 -49.42
C THR A 84 11.21 -15.71 -48.48
N ASN A 85 12.32 -15.82 -47.73
CA ASN A 85 12.53 -16.81 -46.68
C ASN A 85 12.38 -16.16 -45.30
N SER A 86 11.46 -16.61 -44.51
CA SER A 86 11.10 -16.07 -43.16
C SER A 86 12.25 -16.10 -42.13
N PHE A 87 13.40 -16.71 -42.44
CA PHE A 87 14.55 -16.85 -41.55
C PHE A 87 15.75 -15.99 -41.92
N ASP A 88 15.75 -15.31 -43.07
CA ASP A 88 16.90 -14.51 -43.54
C ASP A 88 16.64 -13.01 -43.31
N TYR A 89 16.92 -12.55 -42.11
CA TYR A 89 16.77 -11.14 -41.73
C TYR A 89 18.00 -10.33 -42.14
N LYS A 90 17.94 -9.67 -43.29
CA LYS A 90 18.92 -8.62 -43.61
C LYS A 90 18.55 -7.32 -42.89
N HIS A 91 19.44 -6.85 -42.06
CA HIS A 91 19.30 -5.59 -41.33
C HIS A 91 20.66 -4.92 -41.16
N THR A 92 20.65 -3.62 -40.93
CA THR A 92 21.87 -2.87 -40.65
C THR A 92 22.29 -3.11 -39.21
N VAL A 93 23.54 -3.43 -38.94
CA VAL A 93 24.08 -3.52 -37.58
C VAL A 93 24.10 -2.12 -36.97
N PRO A 94 23.51 -1.90 -35.76
CA PRO A 94 23.50 -0.57 -35.19
C PRO A 94 24.92 -0.14 -34.77
N VAL A 95 25.32 1.05 -35.18
CA VAL A 95 26.56 1.69 -34.71
C VAL A 95 26.21 2.48 -33.45
N VAL A 96 26.72 2.03 -32.31
CA VAL A 96 26.44 2.65 -31.01
C VAL A 96 27.45 3.75 -30.66
N PRO A 97 27.10 4.75 -29.83
CA PRO A 97 28.04 5.71 -29.26
C PRO A 97 29.22 5.04 -28.54
N LYS A 98 30.35 5.77 -28.41
CA LYS A 98 31.61 5.20 -27.90
C LYS A 98 31.53 4.57 -26.49
N ASN A 99 30.67 5.10 -25.64
CA ASN A 99 30.45 4.61 -24.27
C ASN A 99 29.30 3.61 -24.14
N TRP A 100 28.68 3.23 -25.27
CA TRP A 100 27.62 2.21 -25.28
C TRP A 100 28.15 0.89 -25.84
N SER A 101 27.40 -0.18 -25.56
CA SER A 101 27.65 -1.47 -26.18
C SER A 101 26.37 -2.05 -26.81
N SER A 102 26.55 -2.87 -27.83
CA SER A 102 25.47 -3.61 -28.46
C SER A 102 25.82 -5.08 -28.58
N ALA A 103 24.88 -5.95 -28.30
CA ALA A 103 25.00 -7.39 -28.49
C ALA A 103 23.78 -7.92 -29.27
N PRO A 104 24.02 -8.68 -30.36
CA PRO A 104 22.93 -9.24 -31.13
C PRO A 104 22.19 -10.32 -30.34
N ILE A 105 20.85 -10.27 -30.37
CA ILE A 105 19.96 -11.32 -29.83
C ILE A 105 19.57 -12.29 -30.96
N GLY A 106 19.55 -11.79 -32.21
CA GLY A 106 19.12 -12.50 -33.40
C GLY A 106 17.89 -11.84 -34.04
N TYR A 107 17.62 -12.19 -35.31
CA TYR A 107 16.43 -11.71 -36.05
C TYR A 107 16.26 -10.19 -36.12
N GLY A 108 17.40 -9.45 -36.12
CA GLY A 108 17.39 -7.97 -36.12
C GLY A 108 17.14 -7.33 -34.74
N PHE A 109 17.17 -8.12 -33.67
CA PHE A 109 17.12 -7.60 -32.30
C PHE A 109 18.53 -7.46 -31.73
N TYR A 110 18.72 -6.40 -30.96
CA TYR A 110 19.96 -6.09 -30.25
C TYR A 110 19.65 -5.70 -28.81
N LYS A 111 20.50 -6.17 -27.92
CA LYS A 111 20.58 -5.65 -26.54
C LYS A 111 21.57 -4.48 -26.56
N ILE A 112 21.12 -3.32 -26.10
CA ILE A 112 21.90 -2.10 -26.00
C ILE A 112 22.16 -1.83 -24.52
N SER A 113 23.43 -1.59 -24.17
CA SER A 113 23.78 -1.03 -22.86
C SER A 113 24.23 0.42 -23.08
N ALA A 114 23.53 1.34 -22.43
CA ALA A 114 23.71 2.79 -22.56
C ALA A 114 23.76 3.44 -21.17
N PRO A 115 24.90 3.32 -20.45
CA PRO A 115 25.06 3.83 -19.11
C PRO A 115 24.69 5.31 -18.99
N GLU A 116 23.99 5.66 -17.90
CA GLU A 116 23.58 7.04 -17.56
C GLU A 116 22.75 7.74 -18.65
N THR A 117 22.06 6.96 -19.50
CA THR A 117 21.30 7.50 -20.62
C THR A 117 19.82 7.17 -20.48
N SER A 118 18.96 8.18 -20.54
CA SER A 118 17.51 7.98 -20.42
C SER A 118 16.92 7.22 -21.62
N LEU A 119 15.81 6.52 -21.40
CA LEU A 119 15.04 5.82 -22.44
C LEU A 119 14.75 6.73 -23.64
N ALA A 120 14.34 7.98 -23.39
CA ALA A 120 14.02 8.94 -24.46
C ALA A 120 15.24 9.26 -25.34
N GLN A 121 16.42 9.37 -24.75
CA GLN A 121 17.66 9.60 -25.50
C GLN A 121 18.06 8.38 -26.34
N VAL A 122 17.91 7.17 -25.78
CA VAL A 122 18.18 5.91 -26.51
C VAL A 122 17.17 5.73 -27.64
N GLN A 123 15.90 6.07 -27.44
CA GLN A 123 14.87 6.04 -28.48
C GLN A 123 15.17 7.05 -29.61
N ALA A 124 15.57 8.27 -29.25
CA ALA A 124 15.96 9.28 -30.24
C ALA A 124 17.17 8.86 -31.06
N TRP A 125 18.19 8.24 -30.44
CA TRP A 125 19.33 7.66 -31.14
C TRP A 125 18.89 6.48 -32.02
N GLY A 126 18.09 5.54 -31.48
CA GLY A 126 17.60 4.38 -32.21
C GLY A 126 16.86 4.73 -33.49
N THR A 127 16.04 5.76 -33.46
CA THR A 127 15.33 6.30 -34.64
C THR A 127 16.32 6.74 -35.70
N LYS A 128 17.39 7.50 -35.33
CA LYS A 128 18.45 7.92 -36.24
C LYS A 128 19.26 6.74 -36.76
N ALA A 129 19.44 5.69 -35.99
CA ALA A 129 20.16 4.47 -36.38
C ALA A 129 19.30 3.52 -37.25
N GLY A 130 18.04 3.88 -37.56
CA GLY A 130 17.16 3.05 -38.40
C GLY A 130 16.48 1.91 -37.62
N ALA A 131 16.30 2.07 -36.33
CA ALA A 131 15.52 1.14 -35.54
C ALA A 131 14.02 1.23 -35.83
N LYS A 132 13.33 0.09 -35.79
CA LYS A 132 11.88 0.02 -35.85
C LYS A 132 11.28 0.53 -34.50
N TYR A 133 11.91 0.17 -33.40
CA TYR A 133 11.59 0.64 -32.05
C TYR A 133 12.76 0.37 -31.09
N VAL A 134 12.74 1.06 -29.96
CA VAL A 134 13.60 0.83 -28.78
C VAL A 134 12.69 0.76 -27.57
N GLU A 135 12.89 -0.24 -26.75
CA GLU A 135 12.16 -0.43 -25.49
C GLU A 135 13.12 -0.82 -24.37
N PRO A 136 12.76 -0.61 -23.10
CA PRO A 136 13.57 -1.05 -21.98
C PRO A 136 13.68 -2.58 -21.94
N SER A 137 14.76 -3.10 -21.37
CA SER A 137 14.90 -4.53 -21.08
C SER A 137 14.05 -4.86 -19.84
N LEU A 138 12.80 -5.28 -20.06
CA LEU A 138 11.83 -5.51 -19.00
C LEU A 138 12.22 -6.72 -18.15
N VAL A 139 12.01 -6.58 -16.84
CA VAL A 139 12.11 -7.68 -15.87
C VAL A 139 10.78 -8.41 -15.80
N SER A 140 10.82 -9.73 -15.96
CA SER A 140 9.66 -10.60 -15.77
C SER A 140 9.89 -11.50 -14.58
N HIS A 141 8.89 -11.58 -13.70
CA HIS A 141 8.92 -12.42 -12.51
C HIS A 141 8.05 -13.65 -12.71
N PHE A 142 8.47 -14.78 -12.14
CA PHE A 142 7.56 -15.91 -11.98
C PHE A 142 6.50 -15.51 -10.95
N SER A 143 5.22 -15.60 -11.32
CA SER A 143 4.12 -15.33 -10.40
C SER A 143 4.13 -16.35 -9.27
N ARG A 144 4.12 -15.89 -8.00
CA ARG A 144 3.95 -16.75 -6.84
C ARG A 144 2.47 -16.98 -6.60
N VAL A 145 1.98 -18.11 -7.10
CA VAL A 145 0.61 -18.57 -6.83
C VAL A 145 0.71 -19.60 -5.70
N PRO A 146 -0.05 -19.45 -4.61
CA PRO A 146 -0.05 -20.42 -3.52
C PRO A 146 -0.68 -21.75 -3.97
N ASN A 147 -0.27 -22.85 -3.32
CA ASN A 147 -0.81 -24.19 -3.59
C ASN A 147 -2.03 -24.55 -2.74
N ASP A 148 -2.59 -23.59 -2.05
CA ASP A 148 -3.73 -23.73 -1.14
C ASP A 148 -5.00 -24.00 -1.98
N PRO A 149 -5.75 -25.09 -1.68
CA PRO A 149 -6.78 -25.62 -2.58
C PRO A 149 -7.91 -24.63 -2.88
N MET A 150 -8.21 -23.71 -1.94
CA MET A 150 -9.31 -22.76 -2.05
C MET A 150 -8.87 -21.39 -2.60
N TYR A 151 -7.61 -21.24 -3.05
CA TYR A 151 -7.14 -19.99 -3.65
C TYR A 151 -7.84 -19.69 -4.99
N GLY A 152 -7.98 -20.69 -5.85
CA GLY A 152 -8.82 -20.64 -7.04
C GLY A 152 -10.25 -21.06 -6.75
N ASN A 153 -11.08 -21.11 -7.79
CA ASN A 153 -12.36 -21.80 -7.67
C ASN A 153 -12.07 -23.27 -7.33
N TYR A 154 -12.81 -23.81 -6.39
CA TYR A 154 -12.60 -25.18 -5.93
C TYR A 154 -13.90 -25.98 -5.89
N SER A 155 -13.76 -27.30 -5.96
CA SER A 155 -14.89 -28.22 -5.97
C SER A 155 -14.68 -29.26 -4.88
N PRO A 156 -15.35 -29.14 -3.72
CA PRO A 156 -15.17 -30.07 -2.62
C PRO A 156 -15.67 -31.48 -2.94
N ASP A 157 -16.62 -31.62 -3.85
CA ASP A 157 -17.29 -32.87 -4.25
C ASP A 157 -17.20 -33.17 -5.75
N GLN A 158 -16.33 -32.45 -6.48
CA GLN A 158 -16.17 -32.53 -7.94
C GLN A 158 -17.40 -32.11 -8.77
N THR A 159 -18.49 -31.73 -8.13
CA THR A 159 -19.74 -31.28 -8.80
C THR A 159 -20.04 -29.82 -8.48
N THR A 160 -19.68 -29.34 -7.30
CA THR A 160 -19.91 -27.97 -6.85
C THR A 160 -18.70 -27.10 -7.17
N ASN A 161 -18.87 -26.07 -7.99
CA ASN A 161 -17.81 -25.08 -8.27
C ASN A 161 -18.00 -23.87 -7.35
N LEU A 162 -17.22 -23.82 -6.25
CA LEU A 162 -17.28 -22.74 -5.28
C LEU A 162 -16.30 -21.62 -5.65
N PRO A 163 -16.65 -20.34 -5.44
CA PRO A 163 -15.72 -19.23 -5.60
C PRO A 163 -14.52 -19.39 -4.67
N GLY A 164 -13.33 -19.08 -5.15
CA GLY A 164 -12.12 -19.01 -4.32
C GLY A 164 -11.87 -17.61 -3.75
N LEU A 165 -10.62 -17.36 -3.42
CA LEU A 165 -10.18 -16.10 -2.80
C LEU A 165 -10.09 -14.96 -3.84
N TYR A 166 -11.22 -14.54 -4.41
CA TYR A 166 -11.24 -13.48 -5.43
C TYR A 166 -10.63 -12.16 -4.90
N GLY A 167 -10.86 -11.85 -3.63
CA GLY A 167 -10.36 -10.63 -2.99
C GLY A 167 -8.84 -10.53 -3.06
N MET A 168 -8.12 -11.62 -2.86
CA MET A 168 -6.65 -11.67 -2.96
C MET A 168 -6.18 -11.32 -4.38
N LYS A 169 -6.83 -11.87 -5.40
CA LYS A 169 -6.52 -11.55 -6.81
C LYS A 169 -6.84 -10.10 -7.13
N GLN A 170 -8.01 -9.63 -6.68
CA GLN A 170 -8.49 -8.28 -6.95
C GLN A 170 -7.58 -7.20 -6.37
N ILE A 171 -7.01 -7.40 -5.18
CA ILE A 171 -6.05 -6.47 -4.57
C ILE A 171 -4.61 -6.64 -5.07
N GLY A 172 -4.36 -7.58 -5.99
CA GLY A 172 -3.06 -7.77 -6.67
C GLY A 172 -2.03 -8.55 -5.87
N MET A 173 -2.48 -9.55 -5.08
CA MET A 173 -1.56 -10.30 -4.21
C MET A 173 -0.53 -11.13 -4.97
N GLU A 174 -0.88 -11.72 -6.11
CA GLU A 174 0.08 -12.50 -6.91
C GLU A 174 1.31 -11.67 -7.30
N THR A 175 1.12 -10.39 -7.60
CA THR A 175 2.23 -9.45 -7.86
C THR A 175 2.96 -9.08 -6.56
N ALA A 176 2.23 -8.77 -5.48
CA ALA A 176 2.82 -8.38 -4.21
C ALA A 176 3.66 -9.52 -3.59
N TRP A 177 3.19 -10.77 -3.68
CA TRP A 177 3.91 -11.94 -3.18
C TRP A 177 5.24 -12.23 -3.92
N ASN A 178 5.42 -11.72 -5.13
CA ASN A 178 6.72 -11.78 -5.80
C ASN A 178 7.80 -11.00 -5.03
N THR A 179 7.41 -9.93 -4.35
CA THR A 179 8.32 -9.15 -3.50
C THR A 179 8.45 -9.76 -2.10
N SER A 180 7.33 -10.09 -1.46
CA SER A 180 7.32 -10.70 -0.11
C SER A 180 6.03 -11.46 0.14
N THR A 181 6.11 -12.56 0.88
CA THR A 181 4.96 -13.31 1.39
C THR A 181 4.68 -13.02 2.87
N GLY A 182 5.26 -11.96 3.43
CA GLY A 182 5.18 -11.61 4.83
C GLY A 182 6.39 -12.10 5.64
N SER A 183 6.35 -11.88 6.95
CA SER A 183 7.42 -12.25 7.88
C SER A 183 6.86 -12.69 9.22
N SER A 184 7.40 -13.78 9.78
CA SER A 184 7.07 -14.24 11.13
C SER A 184 7.57 -13.30 12.25
N SER A 185 8.38 -12.31 11.91
CA SER A 185 8.78 -11.26 12.84
C SER A 185 7.73 -10.14 12.99
N VAL A 186 6.72 -10.12 12.13
CA VAL A 186 5.64 -9.12 12.14
C VAL A 186 4.44 -9.68 12.89
N VAL A 187 3.90 -8.91 13.83
CA VAL A 187 2.72 -9.27 14.63
C VAL A 187 1.58 -8.31 14.30
N VAL A 188 0.39 -8.88 14.08
CA VAL A 188 -0.88 -8.15 13.95
C VAL A 188 -1.74 -8.49 15.15
N ALA A 189 -2.22 -7.51 15.88
CA ALA A 189 -3.22 -7.69 16.91
C ALA A 189 -4.62 -7.68 16.27
N VAL A 190 -5.39 -8.73 16.51
CA VAL A 190 -6.80 -8.83 16.11
C VAL A 190 -7.65 -8.65 17.37
N ILE A 191 -8.25 -7.47 17.53
CA ILE A 191 -9.19 -7.18 18.61
C ILE A 191 -10.56 -7.58 18.08
N ASP A 192 -11.10 -8.71 18.57
CA ASP A 192 -12.28 -9.34 17.99
C ASP A 192 -12.87 -10.42 18.96
N SER A 193 -13.56 -11.43 18.47
CA SER A 193 -14.14 -12.55 19.22
C SER A 193 -13.15 -13.68 19.54
N GLY A 194 -11.86 -13.40 19.58
CA GLY A 194 -10.83 -14.43 19.78
C GLY A 194 -10.39 -15.12 18.49
N ILE A 195 -9.77 -16.29 18.60
CA ILE A 195 -9.27 -17.10 17.49
C ILE A 195 -9.36 -18.60 17.80
N ASP A 196 -9.67 -19.45 16.82
CA ASP A 196 -9.49 -20.90 16.97
C ASP A 196 -7.97 -21.23 16.91
N THR A 197 -7.37 -21.37 18.10
CA THR A 197 -5.93 -21.64 18.24
C THR A 197 -5.52 -22.99 17.70
N THR A 198 -6.48 -23.88 17.42
CA THR A 198 -6.24 -25.24 16.88
C THR A 198 -6.41 -25.33 15.38
N HIS A 199 -6.90 -24.24 14.74
CA HIS A 199 -7.19 -24.23 13.31
C HIS A 199 -5.94 -24.56 12.47
N PRO A 200 -5.98 -25.55 11.56
CA PRO A 200 -4.80 -26.02 10.83
C PRO A 200 -4.11 -24.92 9.98
N ASP A 201 -4.90 -24.00 9.41
CA ASP A 201 -4.40 -22.87 8.62
C ASP A 201 -3.92 -21.67 9.44
N LEU A 202 -4.18 -21.63 10.75
CA LEU A 202 -3.82 -20.47 11.60
C LEU A 202 -2.74 -20.80 12.62
N ARG A 203 -2.72 -22.03 13.17
CA ARG A 203 -1.87 -22.40 14.30
C ARG A 203 -0.38 -22.10 14.14
N SER A 204 0.16 -22.20 12.91
CA SER A 204 1.55 -21.88 12.62
C SER A 204 1.84 -20.39 12.65
N ASN A 205 0.80 -19.57 12.49
CA ASN A 205 0.86 -18.12 12.45
C ASN A 205 0.31 -17.43 13.70
N LEU A 206 0.01 -18.19 14.76
CA LEU A 206 -0.28 -17.58 16.06
C LEU A 206 0.97 -16.92 16.61
N TRP A 207 0.78 -15.76 17.21
CA TRP A 207 1.77 -15.19 18.12
C TRP A 207 1.81 -16.03 19.39
N VAL A 208 2.99 -16.19 19.95
CA VAL A 208 3.20 -16.93 21.19
C VAL A 208 4.05 -16.07 22.12
N ASN A 209 3.49 -15.76 23.28
CA ASN A 209 4.26 -15.21 24.38
C ASN A 209 5.16 -16.32 24.96
N ARG A 210 6.46 -16.22 24.67
CA ARG A 210 7.43 -17.22 25.11
C ARG A 210 7.87 -17.05 26.56
N GLY A 211 7.46 -15.95 27.19
CA GLY A 211 7.68 -15.68 28.60
C GLY A 211 6.73 -16.49 29.50
N GLU A 212 5.60 -16.94 28.94
CA GLU A 212 4.55 -17.67 29.66
C GLU A 212 4.70 -19.18 29.63
N ILE A 213 4.35 -19.84 30.75
CA ILE A 213 4.19 -21.31 30.86
C ILE A 213 2.69 -21.60 30.80
N PRO A 214 2.19 -22.18 29.71
CA PRO A 214 0.75 -22.33 29.49
C PRO A 214 -0.02 -23.02 30.63
N GLY A 215 -1.08 -22.40 31.11
CA GLY A 215 -2.06 -22.99 32.01
C GLY A 215 -1.57 -23.22 33.46
N ASN A 216 -0.53 -22.50 33.90
CA ASN A 216 -0.03 -22.60 35.27
C ASN A 216 -0.69 -21.60 36.25
N GLY A 217 -1.52 -20.65 35.72
CA GLY A 217 -2.24 -19.66 36.50
C GLY A 217 -1.34 -18.56 37.08
N ARG A 218 -0.19 -18.29 36.45
CA ARG A 218 0.79 -17.29 36.84
C ARG A 218 1.11 -16.37 35.67
N ASP A 219 1.50 -15.17 36.01
CA ASP A 219 2.18 -14.24 35.11
C ASP A 219 3.69 -14.51 35.24
N ASP A 220 4.22 -15.35 34.33
CA ASP A 220 5.60 -15.82 34.43
C ASP A 220 6.62 -14.78 33.91
N ASP A 221 6.22 -13.90 33.04
CA ASP A 221 7.09 -12.84 32.50
C ASP A 221 6.93 -11.47 33.19
N GLY A 222 5.97 -11.35 34.13
CA GLY A 222 5.73 -10.15 34.91
C GLY A 222 5.14 -8.99 34.11
N ASN A 223 4.48 -9.29 33.01
CA ASN A 223 3.87 -8.30 32.15
C ASN A 223 2.51 -7.77 32.64
N GLY A 224 1.92 -8.41 33.67
CA GLY A 224 0.64 -8.07 34.27
C GLY A 224 -0.55 -8.87 33.72
N TYR A 225 -0.28 -9.89 32.86
CA TYR A 225 -1.31 -10.70 32.19
C TYR A 225 -1.03 -12.18 32.38
N VAL A 226 -1.86 -12.88 33.13
CA VAL A 226 -1.69 -14.29 33.49
C VAL A 226 -2.03 -15.18 32.31
N ASP A 227 -1.09 -16.10 31.96
CA ASP A 227 -1.26 -17.09 30.87
C ASP A 227 -1.62 -16.47 29.51
N ASP A 228 -1.09 -15.29 29.15
CA ASP A 228 -1.36 -14.62 27.87
C ASP A 228 -0.61 -15.25 26.67
N VAL A 229 -0.64 -16.56 26.60
CA VAL A 229 0.17 -17.38 25.67
C VAL A 229 -0.04 -17.02 24.19
N ASN A 230 -1.28 -16.82 23.74
CA ASN A 230 -1.59 -16.44 22.36
C ASN A 230 -2.23 -15.05 22.27
N GLY A 231 -2.31 -14.35 23.38
CA GLY A 231 -2.95 -13.06 23.51
C GLY A 231 -3.78 -12.99 24.78
N TRP A 232 -4.75 -12.08 24.82
CA TRP A 232 -5.49 -11.74 26.02
C TRP A 232 -6.99 -11.66 25.78
N ASN A 233 -7.77 -12.26 26.65
CA ASN A 233 -9.22 -12.05 26.71
C ASN A 233 -9.48 -10.84 27.60
N ALA A 234 -9.70 -9.68 26.98
CA ALA A 234 -9.92 -8.41 27.68
C ALA A 234 -11.35 -8.32 28.22
N ALA A 235 -12.29 -9.07 27.65
CA ALA A 235 -13.67 -9.11 28.16
C ALA A 235 -13.75 -9.78 29.54
N PHE A 236 -12.93 -10.80 29.80
CA PHE A 236 -12.98 -11.57 31.02
C PHE A 236 -11.69 -11.51 31.85
N GLY A 237 -10.65 -10.82 31.41
CA GLY A 237 -9.42 -10.64 32.16
C GLY A 237 -8.62 -11.92 32.34
N ASN A 238 -8.41 -12.72 31.28
CA ASN A 238 -7.67 -13.98 31.33
C ASN A 238 -7.02 -14.33 29.97
N GLY A 239 -6.17 -15.36 29.93
CA GLY A 239 -5.47 -15.81 28.74
C GLY A 239 -6.28 -16.68 27.77
N ASN A 240 -7.57 -16.94 28.01
CA ASN A 240 -8.38 -17.75 27.09
C ASN A 240 -8.92 -16.93 25.92
N VAL A 241 -8.32 -17.08 24.78
CA VAL A 241 -8.69 -16.37 23.53
C VAL A 241 -9.39 -17.26 22.51
N GLN A 242 -9.99 -18.38 22.96
CA GLN A 242 -10.66 -19.34 22.08
C GLN A 242 -11.95 -18.74 21.51
N ASP A 243 -11.99 -18.59 20.18
CA ASP A 243 -13.16 -18.09 19.46
C ASP A 243 -14.29 -19.14 19.43
N VAL A 244 -15.43 -18.75 19.95
CA VAL A 244 -16.67 -19.56 19.94
C VAL A 244 -17.75 -18.95 19.02
N PHE A 245 -17.55 -17.71 18.59
CA PHE A 245 -18.44 -16.97 17.71
C PHE A 245 -18.07 -17.17 16.22
N GLY A 246 -16.78 -17.02 15.88
CA GLY A 246 -16.26 -17.28 14.54
C GLY A 246 -15.76 -16.05 13.77
N HIS A 247 -16.12 -14.86 14.19
CA HIS A 247 -15.77 -13.63 13.48
C HIS A 247 -14.26 -13.34 13.55
N GLY A 248 -13.65 -13.40 14.74
CA GLY A 248 -12.22 -13.18 14.92
C GLY A 248 -11.34 -14.21 14.20
N THR A 249 -11.77 -15.48 14.13
CA THR A 249 -11.09 -16.50 13.34
C THR A 249 -11.15 -16.19 11.85
N HIS A 250 -12.30 -15.68 11.36
CA HIS A 250 -12.47 -15.35 9.94
C HIS A 250 -11.58 -14.17 9.51
N VAL A 251 -11.58 -13.08 10.26
CA VAL A 251 -10.72 -11.92 9.94
C VAL A 251 -9.24 -12.27 10.06
N SER A 252 -8.86 -13.14 11.03
CA SER A 252 -7.49 -13.61 11.20
C SER A 252 -7.00 -14.41 9.98
N GLY A 253 -7.86 -15.25 9.39
CA GLY A 253 -7.53 -15.99 8.18
C GLY A 253 -7.26 -15.09 6.98
N THR A 254 -8.07 -14.07 6.78
CA THR A 254 -7.85 -13.09 5.72
C THR A 254 -6.51 -12.35 5.88
N ILE A 255 -6.10 -12.04 7.12
CA ILE A 255 -4.82 -11.38 7.40
C ILE A 255 -3.66 -12.33 7.14
N ALA A 256 -3.71 -13.56 7.71
CA ALA A 256 -2.55 -14.43 7.80
C ALA A 256 -2.88 -15.94 7.94
N ALA A 257 -3.86 -16.48 7.22
CA ALA A 257 -3.88 -17.91 7.00
C ALA A 257 -2.57 -18.35 6.32
N ALA A 258 -2.00 -19.47 6.78
CA ALA A 258 -0.68 -19.93 6.36
C ALA A 258 -0.68 -20.29 4.87
N GLY A 259 0.05 -19.55 4.06
CA GLY A 259 0.07 -19.79 2.62
C GLY A 259 1.04 -20.85 2.17
N ASN A 260 0.75 -21.45 1.01
CA ASN A 260 1.57 -22.49 0.36
C ASN A 260 1.80 -23.72 1.24
N ASN A 261 0.77 -24.11 2.00
CA ASN A 261 0.77 -25.25 2.93
C ASN A 261 -0.09 -26.42 2.43
N ALA A 262 -0.70 -26.30 1.23
CA ALA A 262 -1.61 -27.26 0.62
C ALA A 262 -2.89 -27.52 1.45
N ILE A 263 -3.31 -26.55 2.28
CA ILE A 263 -4.49 -26.62 3.14
C ILE A 263 -5.35 -25.38 2.86
N GLY A 264 -6.67 -25.52 2.80
CA GLY A 264 -7.70 -24.51 2.82
C GLY A 264 -7.42 -23.21 2.05
N VAL A 265 -7.22 -22.13 2.78
CA VAL A 265 -7.09 -20.76 2.26
C VAL A 265 -5.70 -20.17 2.54
N VAL A 266 -5.42 -19.03 1.92
CA VAL A 266 -4.21 -18.24 2.19
C VAL A 266 -4.59 -16.81 2.58
N GLY A 267 -3.93 -16.26 3.58
CA GLY A 267 -4.06 -14.86 3.95
C GLY A 267 -3.21 -13.93 3.09
N VAL A 268 -3.38 -12.62 3.25
CA VAL A 268 -2.53 -11.60 2.63
C VAL A 268 -1.05 -11.86 2.96
N ASN A 269 -0.77 -12.32 4.18
CA ASN A 269 0.55 -12.76 4.61
C ASN A 269 0.57 -14.28 4.84
N TRP A 270 1.58 -14.97 4.29
CA TRP A 270 1.73 -16.42 4.47
C TRP A 270 2.29 -16.79 5.85
N GLN A 271 2.92 -15.88 6.56
CA GLN A 271 3.67 -16.16 7.79
C GLN A 271 3.67 -15.03 8.85
N ALA A 272 2.89 -13.96 8.70
CA ALA A 272 2.75 -12.98 9.78
C ALA A 272 2.10 -13.62 11.02
N LYS A 273 2.39 -13.08 12.21
CA LYS A 273 1.86 -13.60 13.47
C LYS A 273 0.59 -12.86 13.88
N ILE A 274 -0.40 -13.59 14.36
CA ILE A 274 -1.66 -13.07 14.90
C ILE A 274 -1.61 -13.13 16.43
N MET A 275 -1.74 -11.99 17.08
CA MET A 275 -1.99 -11.84 18.49
C MET A 275 -3.49 -11.68 18.69
N ALA A 276 -4.13 -12.64 19.33
CA ALA A 276 -5.57 -12.59 19.58
C ALA A 276 -5.86 -11.68 20.78
N VAL A 277 -6.84 -10.78 20.63
CA VAL A 277 -7.38 -9.98 21.73
C VAL A 277 -8.88 -10.14 21.71
N ASP A 278 -9.38 -10.97 22.63
CA ASP A 278 -10.79 -11.31 22.71
C ASP A 278 -11.54 -10.24 23.53
N VAL A 279 -12.53 -9.65 22.90
CA VAL A 279 -13.43 -8.63 23.47
C VAL A 279 -14.91 -9.05 23.41
N ASP A 280 -15.21 -10.31 23.03
CA ASP A 280 -16.57 -10.83 22.97
C ASP A 280 -17.08 -11.15 24.38
N ALA A 281 -18.06 -10.41 24.82
CA ALA A 281 -18.65 -10.57 26.14
C ALA A 281 -19.69 -11.70 26.22
N ILE A 282 -20.32 -12.01 25.11
CA ILE A 282 -21.45 -12.95 25.04
C ILE A 282 -21.47 -13.50 23.59
N THR A 283 -21.67 -14.80 23.47
CA THR A 283 -21.95 -15.46 22.21
C THR A 283 -23.12 -14.78 21.47
N GLY A 284 -22.82 -13.75 20.67
CA GLY A 284 -23.87 -12.98 19.99
C GLY A 284 -23.53 -11.54 19.61
N GLY A 285 -22.27 -11.11 19.72
CA GLY A 285 -21.80 -9.84 19.15
C GLY A 285 -21.83 -8.62 20.07
N GLY A 286 -21.94 -8.81 21.38
CA GLY A 286 -21.69 -7.73 22.35
C GLY A 286 -20.19 -7.63 22.66
N ILE A 287 -19.55 -6.51 22.37
CA ILE A 287 -18.12 -6.28 22.64
C ILE A 287 -17.94 -5.44 23.90
N ILE A 288 -17.04 -5.88 24.79
CA ILE A 288 -16.60 -5.14 25.99
C ILE A 288 -15.08 -5.26 26.13
N GLY A 289 -14.46 -4.37 26.91
CA GLY A 289 -13.01 -4.47 27.16
C GLY A 289 -12.14 -3.99 26.01
N ILE A 290 -12.64 -3.15 25.10
CA ILE A 290 -11.86 -2.59 23.99
C ILE A 290 -10.68 -1.77 24.52
N ASP A 291 -10.90 -0.96 25.55
CA ASP A 291 -9.86 -0.11 26.14
C ASP A 291 -8.76 -0.95 26.80
N GLU A 292 -9.16 -2.02 27.50
CA GLU A 292 -8.24 -3.01 28.09
C GLU A 292 -7.45 -3.76 27.02
N GLY A 293 -8.13 -4.17 25.92
CA GLY A 293 -7.48 -4.82 24.78
C GLY A 293 -6.48 -3.91 24.09
N LEU A 294 -6.81 -2.63 23.90
CA LEU A 294 -5.88 -1.64 23.37
C LEU A 294 -4.67 -1.43 24.29
N ALA A 295 -4.92 -1.31 25.60
CA ALA A 295 -3.86 -1.17 26.59
C ALA A 295 -2.91 -2.37 26.59
N TYR A 296 -3.45 -3.61 26.50
CA TYR A 296 -2.67 -4.84 26.34
C TYR A 296 -1.76 -4.79 25.10
N VAL A 297 -2.32 -4.50 23.93
CA VAL A 297 -1.54 -4.44 22.67
C VAL A 297 -0.43 -3.40 22.75
N ILE A 298 -0.72 -2.21 23.29
CA ILE A 298 0.26 -1.14 23.46
C ILE A 298 1.36 -1.58 24.43
N LYS A 299 1.01 -2.24 25.54
CA LYS A 299 1.97 -2.78 26.51
C LYS A 299 2.88 -3.81 25.86
N GLN A 300 2.34 -4.78 25.13
CA GLN A 300 3.13 -5.78 24.41
C GLN A 300 4.10 -5.12 23.42
N LYS A 301 3.65 -4.08 22.70
CA LYS A 301 4.52 -3.29 21.82
C LYS A 301 5.68 -2.64 22.57
N GLN A 302 5.40 -2.06 23.73
CA GLN A 302 6.42 -1.41 24.58
C GLN A 302 7.41 -2.42 25.20
N LEU A 303 6.98 -3.66 25.43
CA LEU A 303 7.82 -4.77 25.88
C LEU A 303 8.67 -5.38 24.75
N GLY A 304 8.54 -4.88 23.52
CA GLY A 304 9.38 -5.27 22.40
C GLY A 304 8.72 -6.23 21.39
N THR A 305 7.47 -6.65 21.61
CA THR A 305 6.73 -7.39 20.59
C THR A 305 6.51 -6.51 19.36
N ASN A 306 6.88 -7.01 18.18
CA ASN A 306 6.79 -6.23 16.95
C ASN A 306 5.36 -6.15 16.41
N VAL A 307 4.42 -5.64 17.23
CA VAL A 307 3.06 -5.35 16.78
C VAL A 307 3.11 -4.16 15.83
N VAL A 308 2.63 -4.32 14.61
CA VAL A 308 2.67 -3.29 13.55
C VAL A 308 1.28 -2.77 13.18
N ALA A 309 0.25 -3.59 13.41
CA ALA A 309 -1.14 -3.23 13.11
C ALA A 309 -2.10 -3.76 14.15
N ILE A 310 -3.22 -3.05 14.31
CA ILE A 310 -4.44 -3.50 14.98
C ILE A 310 -5.51 -3.64 13.91
N ASN A 311 -6.17 -4.81 13.86
CA ASN A 311 -7.41 -5.01 13.12
C ASN A 311 -8.58 -4.74 14.06
N ALA A 312 -9.43 -3.75 13.70
CA ALA A 312 -10.63 -3.36 14.42
C ALA A 312 -11.85 -3.57 13.52
N SER A 313 -12.29 -4.83 13.38
CA SER A 313 -13.44 -5.19 12.56
C SER A 313 -14.76 -5.02 13.33
N TYR A 314 -14.87 -3.95 14.07
CA TYR A 314 -16.03 -3.57 14.88
C TYR A 314 -16.25 -2.05 14.85
N GLY A 315 -17.41 -1.62 15.33
CA GLY A 315 -17.70 -0.21 15.49
C GLY A 315 -19.06 0.05 16.11
N GLY A 316 -19.28 1.32 16.48
CA GLY A 316 -20.52 1.79 17.04
C GLY A 316 -20.64 3.31 17.06
N PRO A 317 -21.81 3.88 17.35
CA PRO A 317 -22.06 5.33 17.29
C PRO A 317 -21.49 6.10 18.49
N GLY A 318 -20.99 5.39 19.53
CA GLY A 318 -20.53 6.01 20.78
C GLY A 318 -19.14 6.63 20.65
N PHE A 319 -19.03 7.95 20.77
CA PHE A 319 -17.73 8.60 20.92
C PHE A 319 -17.16 8.37 22.32
N SER A 320 -15.94 7.86 22.42
CA SER A 320 -15.17 7.75 23.66
C SER A 320 -13.86 8.51 23.53
N GLN A 321 -13.61 9.47 24.42
CA GLN A 321 -12.33 10.18 24.46
C GLN A 321 -11.21 9.25 24.95
N ALA A 322 -11.49 8.37 25.93
CA ALA A 322 -10.52 7.39 26.43
C ALA A 322 -10.04 6.45 25.31
N ALA A 323 -10.99 5.86 24.57
CA ALA A 323 -10.65 5.03 23.41
C ALA A 323 -9.84 5.82 22.36
N LYS A 324 -10.26 7.06 22.04
CA LYS A 324 -9.51 7.92 21.09
C LYS A 324 -8.07 8.14 21.54
N ASP A 325 -7.85 8.40 22.83
CA ASP A 325 -6.51 8.62 23.40
C ASP A 325 -5.65 7.35 23.33
N LEU A 326 -6.23 6.17 23.55
CA LEU A 326 -5.56 4.88 23.40
C LEU A 326 -5.21 4.59 21.93
N TYR A 327 -6.12 4.84 20.98
CA TYR A 327 -5.80 4.73 19.55
C TYR A 327 -4.69 5.70 19.14
N ALA A 328 -4.70 6.93 19.66
CA ALA A 328 -3.62 7.89 19.41
C ALA A 328 -2.29 7.41 20.02
N LEU A 329 -2.32 6.78 21.21
CA LEU A 329 -1.14 6.20 21.84
C LEU A 329 -0.59 5.03 21.01
N ALA A 330 -1.45 4.16 20.46
CA ALA A 330 -1.04 3.11 19.55
C ALA A 330 -0.27 3.68 18.33
N GLY A 331 -0.75 4.80 17.77
CA GLY A 331 -0.05 5.52 16.69
C GLY A 331 1.32 6.03 17.10
N ARG A 332 1.45 6.61 18.30
CA ARG A 332 2.73 7.11 18.82
C ARG A 332 3.77 6.01 19.02
N VAL A 333 3.37 4.79 19.33
CA VAL A 333 4.27 3.64 19.43
C VAL A 333 4.46 2.90 18.10
N GLY A 334 3.94 3.45 17.00
CA GLY A 334 4.18 2.95 15.64
C GLY A 334 3.23 1.84 15.18
N ILE A 335 2.01 1.79 15.71
CA ILE A 335 0.98 0.84 15.31
C ILE A 335 -0.04 1.54 14.40
N THR A 336 -0.28 0.96 13.22
CA THR A 336 -1.38 1.36 12.33
C THR A 336 -2.67 0.66 12.77
N VAL A 337 -3.76 1.40 12.88
CA VAL A 337 -5.09 0.85 13.16
C VAL A 337 -5.89 0.79 11.87
N VAL A 338 -6.51 -0.34 11.58
CA VAL A 338 -7.42 -0.47 10.43
C VAL A 338 -8.81 -0.77 10.97
N ALA A 339 -9.78 0.08 10.63
CA ALA A 339 -11.11 0.07 11.21
C ALA A 339 -12.21 -0.12 10.16
N ALA A 340 -13.18 -0.97 10.47
CA ALA A 340 -14.37 -1.19 9.64
C ALA A 340 -15.27 0.06 9.65
N ALA A 341 -15.75 0.48 8.47
CA ALA A 341 -16.62 1.67 8.38
C ALA A 341 -18.00 1.46 9.00
N GLY A 342 -18.49 0.21 9.09
CA GLY A 342 -19.82 -0.17 9.55
C GLY A 342 -20.72 -0.70 8.44
N ASN A 343 -21.85 -1.34 8.82
CA ASN A 343 -22.69 -2.12 7.89
C ASN A 343 -24.15 -1.62 7.85
N ASP A 344 -24.40 -0.33 8.09
CA ASP A 344 -25.75 0.25 8.13
C ASP A 344 -26.13 0.95 6.83
N GLY A 345 -25.27 0.98 5.81
CA GLY A 345 -25.45 1.72 4.57
C GLY A 345 -25.49 3.24 4.77
N THR A 346 -24.87 3.74 5.84
CA THR A 346 -24.95 5.16 6.23
C THR A 346 -23.69 5.96 5.92
N ASN A 347 -23.85 7.28 5.86
CA ASN A 347 -22.73 8.19 5.64
C ASN A 347 -22.07 8.57 6.96
N ASN A 348 -20.88 8.06 7.23
CA ASN A 348 -20.10 8.31 8.45
C ASN A 348 -19.66 9.77 8.63
N THR A 349 -19.70 10.59 7.56
CA THR A 349 -19.47 12.03 7.68
C THR A 349 -20.64 12.73 8.39
N LEU A 350 -21.86 12.16 8.28
CA LEU A 350 -23.07 12.69 8.90
C LEU A 350 -23.46 11.95 10.20
N SER A 351 -23.21 10.65 10.24
CA SER A 351 -23.47 9.76 11.38
C SER A 351 -22.18 8.98 11.71
N PRO A 352 -21.26 9.57 12.47
CA PRO A 352 -19.96 8.94 12.73
C PRO A 352 -20.09 7.61 13.47
N GLY A 353 -19.35 6.59 13.00
CA GLY A 353 -19.12 5.33 13.68
C GLY A 353 -17.66 5.23 14.16
N TYR A 354 -17.43 4.77 15.38
CA TYR A 354 -16.10 4.71 15.98
C TYR A 354 -15.66 3.25 16.16
N PRO A 355 -14.34 2.94 15.94
CA PRO A 355 -13.21 3.86 15.81
C PRO A 355 -12.98 4.45 14.41
N ALA A 356 -13.70 4.02 13.36
CA ALA A 356 -13.47 4.41 11.97
C ALA A 356 -13.49 5.93 11.73
N SER A 357 -14.29 6.68 12.50
CA SER A 357 -14.47 8.14 12.37
C SER A 357 -13.62 8.97 13.34
N TYR A 358 -12.71 8.37 14.11
CA TYR A 358 -11.73 9.19 14.84
C TYR A 358 -10.78 9.88 13.87
N ASP A 359 -10.64 11.19 14.01
CA ASP A 359 -9.64 11.97 13.27
C ASP A 359 -8.24 11.72 13.89
N LEU A 360 -7.62 10.63 13.44
CA LEU A 360 -6.29 10.18 13.88
C LEU A 360 -5.50 9.69 12.67
N SER A 361 -4.28 10.18 12.53
CA SER A 361 -3.41 9.88 11.37
C SER A 361 -2.94 8.42 11.27
N ASN A 362 -3.09 7.62 12.32
CA ASN A 362 -2.77 6.20 12.34
C ASN A 362 -3.97 5.28 12.09
N ILE A 363 -5.17 5.82 11.88
CA ILE A 363 -6.36 5.04 11.53
C ILE A 363 -6.57 5.05 10.02
N ILE A 364 -6.88 3.87 9.47
CA ILE A 364 -7.34 3.69 8.08
C ILE A 364 -8.76 3.11 8.16
N SER A 365 -9.75 3.87 7.69
CA SER A 365 -11.16 3.47 7.67
C SER A 365 -11.52 2.81 6.35
N VAL A 366 -12.20 1.64 6.40
CA VAL A 366 -12.38 0.74 5.25
C VAL A 366 -13.85 0.47 4.98
N ALA A 367 -14.31 0.78 3.76
CA ALA A 367 -15.60 0.39 3.21
C ALA A 367 -15.53 -0.97 2.51
N ALA A 368 -16.65 -1.69 2.43
CA ALA A 368 -16.76 -2.96 1.72
C ALA A 368 -17.10 -2.76 0.24
N THR A 369 -16.39 -3.49 -0.63
CA THR A 369 -16.73 -3.61 -2.06
C THR A 369 -17.05 -5.05 -2.45
N ASP A 370 -17.82 -5.20 -3.51
CA ASP A 370 -18.09 -6.49 -4.14
C ASP A 370 -17.02 -6.88 -5.19
N GLN A 371 -17.25 -7.99 -5.88
CA GLN A 371 -16.39 -8.52 -6.94
C GLN A 371 -16.28 -7.59 -8.16
N THR A 372 -17.21 -6.65 -8.34
CA THR A 372 -17.24 -5.69 -9.46
C THR A 372 -16.61 -4.35 -9.10
N ASP A 373 -16.06 -4.21 -7.89
CA ASP A 373 -15.57 -2.95 -7.30
C ASP A 373 -16.69 -1.94 -6.99
N ALA A 374 -17.96 -2.35 -6.95
CA ALA A 374 -19.05 -1.51 -6.46
C ALA A 374 -19.06 -1.47 -4.93
N LEU A 375 -19.52 -0.36 -4.34
CA LEU A 375 -19.75 -0.28 -2.91
C LEU A 375 -20.86 -1.27 -2.54
N ALA A 376 -20.64 -2.09 -1.51
CA ALA A 376 -21.68 -2.99 -1.00
C ALA A 376 -22.86 -2.18 -0.43
N GLU A 377 -24.10 -2.64 -0.66
CA GLU A 377 -25.31 -1.91 -0.23
C GLU A 377 -25.35 -1.66 1.28
N PHE A 378 -24.81 -2.58 2.07
CA PHE A 378 -24.73 -2.45 3.51
C PHE A 378 -23.57 -1.54 3.97
N SER A 379 -22.56 -1.32 3.13
CA SER A 379 -21.34 -0.64 3.59
C SER A 379 -21.60 0.80 3.97
N ASN A 380 -21.16 1.19 5.17
CA ASN A 380 -21.03 2.59 5.49
C ASN A 380 -19.97 3.24 4.60
N PHE A 381 -20.12 4.53 4.36
CA PHE A 381 -19.30 5.34 3.47
C PHE A 381 -19.13 6.75 4.02
N GLY A 382 -18.32 7.57 3.39
CA GLY A 382 -18.17 8.98 3.76
C GLY A 382 -16.91 9.57 3.13
N LYS A 383 -17.08 10.58 2.28
CA LYS A 383 -15.96 11.21 1.57
C LYS A 383 -14.91 11.83 2.48
N ALA A 384 -15.30 12.26 3.69
CA ALA A 384 -14.41 12.86 4.67
C ALA A 384 -14.01 11.91 5.82
N SER A 385 -14.62 10.72 5.90
CA SER A 385 -14.50 9.85 7.09
C SER A 385 -14.13 8.40 6.78
N VAL A 386 -14.19 7.98 5.51
CA VAL A 386 -13.80 6.63 5.08
C VAL A 386 -12.73 6.74 4.01
N ASP A 387 -11.59 6.11 4.23
CA ASP A 387 -10.39 6.32 3.40
C ASP A 387 -10.46 5.59 2.05
N LEU A 388 -10.79 4.29 2.04
CA LEU A 388 -10.78 3.47 0.81
C LEU A 388 -11.78 2.31 0.91
N GLY A 389 -12.03 1.67 -0.23
CA GLY A 389 -12.75 0.40 -0.30
C GLY A 389 -11.81 -0.81 -0.33
N ALA A 390 -12.28 -1.96 0.14
CA ALA A 390 -11.62 -3.25 -0.02
C ALA A 390 -12.67 -4.38 -0.16
N PRO A 391 -12.31 -5.57 -0.72
CA PRO A 391 -13.23 -6.69 -0.88
C PRO A 391 -13.88 -7.07 0.43
N GLY A 392 -15.21 -7.06 0.48
CA GLY A 392 -16.00 -7.32 1.69
C GLY A 392 -17.29 -8.10 1.48
N VAL A 393 -17.56 -8.58 0.25
CA VAL A 393 -18.78 -9.37 -0.08
C VAL A 393 -18.34 -10.76 -0.54
N GLY A 394 -18.93 -11.82 0.07
CA GLY A 394 -18.61 -13.20 -0.28
C GLY A 394 -17.15 -13.55 -0.01
N ILE A 395 -16.60 -13.13 1.13
CA ILE A 395 -15.21 -13.36 1.49
C ILE A 395 -15.07 -14.72 2.16
N LEU A 396 -14.35 -15.62 1.49
CA LEU A 396 -13.99 -16.92 2.00
C LEU A 396 -12.78 -16.81 2.93
N SER A 397 -12.87 -17.36 4.15
CA SER A 397 -11.77 -17.42 5.12
C SER A 397 -11.96 -18.56 6.12
N THR A 398 -11.09 -18.63 7.13
CA THR A 398 -11.14 -19.62 8.20
C THR A 398 -12.30 -19.37 9.16
N LEU A 399 -12.89 -20.43 9.72
CA LEU A 399 -13.87 -20.40 10.80
C LEU A 399 -13.45 -21.40 11.89
N PRO A 400 -13.87 -21.24 13.14
CA PRO A 400 -13.67 -22.28 14.14
C PRO A 400 -14.27 -23.59 13.68
N ARG A 401 -13.54 -24.69 13.85
CA ARG A 401 -14.01 -26.03 13.46
C ARG A 401 -15.25 -26.50 14.23
N SER A 402 -15.58 -25.83 15.32
CA SER A 402 -16.81 -26.03 16.08
C SER A 402 -18.04 -25.36 15.45
N VAL A 403 -17.85 -24.47 14.48
CA VAL A 403 -18.90 -23.66 13.85
C VAL A 403 -19.16 -24.15 12.43
N LEU A 404 -20.44 -24.44 12.11
CA LEU A 404 -20.86 -24.75 10.74
C LEU A 404 -21.11 -23.44 9.98
N ALA A 405 -20.43 -23.25 8.86
CA ALA A 405 -20.53 -22.04 8.03
C ALA A 405 -21.98 -21.74 7.62
N SER A 406 -22.76 -22.76 7.26
CA SER A 406 -24.19 -22.61 6.91
C SER A 406 -25.08 -22.15 8.05
N LYS A 407 -24.67 -22.37 9.30
CA LYS A 407 -25.38 -21.84 10.49
C LYS A 407 -24.93 -20.43 10.82
N PHE A 408 -23.66 -20.11 10.57
CA PHE A 408 -23.10 -18.79 10.85
C PHE A 408 -23.60 -17.73 9.87
N ASN A 409 -23.53 -18.02 8.56
CA ASN A 409 -24.09 -17.17 7.51
C ASN A 409 -25.00 -17.99 6.56
N PRO A 410 -26.27 -18.24 6.94
CA PRO A 410 -27.18 -19.03 6.12
C PRO A 410 -27.61 -18.32 4.84
N ALA A 411 -27.37 -17.01 4.72
CA ALA A 411 -27.71 -16.23 3.53
C ALA A 411 -26.79 -16.55 2.35
N ASP A 412 -25.55 -16.94 2.59
CA ASP A 412 -24.64 -17.38 1.54
C ASP A 412 -24.83 -18.90 1.28
N LYS A 413 -25.38 -19.20 0.10
CA LYS A 413 -25.66 -20.59 -0.33
C LYS A 413 -24.39 -21.45 -0.44
N ASN A 414 -23.22 -20.83 -0.67
CA ASN A 414 -21.96 -21.54 -0.78
C ASN A 414 -21.57 -22.18 0.56
N ASN A 415 -22.01 -21.61 1.69
CA ASN A 415 -21.73 -22.12 3.03
C ASN A 415 -22.33 -23.51 3.31
N ALA A 416 -23.28 -23.95 2.53
CA ALA A 416 -23.82 -25.31 2.64
C ALA A 416 -22.84 -26.40 2.18
N SER A 417 -21.90 -26.02 1.29
CA SER A 417 -20.97 -26.97 0.65
C SER A 417 -19.50 -26.70 1.02
N VAL A 418 -19.21 -25.63 1.79
CA VAL A 418 -17.83 -25.34 2.19
C VAL A 418 -17.35 -26.33 3.26
N PRO A 419 -16.08 -26.77 3.24
CA PRO A 419 -15.52 -27.67 4.27
C PRO A 419 -15.56 -27.05 5.66
N LEU A 420 -15.65 -27.91 6.68
CA LEU A 420 -15.63 -27.51 8.07
C LEU A 420 -14.33 -26.75 8.39
N GLY A 421 -14.46 -25.62 9.09
CA GLY A 421 -13.35 -24.73 9.42
C GLY A 421 -13.18 -23.57 8.43
N TYR A 422 -14.07 -23.45 7.43
CA TYR A 422 -14.06 -22.34 6.45
C TYR A 422 -15.48 -21.85 6.18
N GLY A 423 -15.60 -20.59 5.68
CA GLY A 423 -16.89 -20.03 5.36
C GLY A 423 -16.79 -18.68 4.65
N TYR A 424 -17.93 -18.31 4.03
CA TYR A 424 -18.09 -17.01 3.38
C TYR A 424 -18.86 -16.07 4.28
N LEU A 425 -18.30 -14.86 4.46
CA LEU A 425 -18.94 -13.77 5.20
C LEU A 425 -18.96 -12.49 4.37
N ASP A 426 -19.91 -11.61 4.73
CA ASP A 426 -20.07 -10.27 4.18
C ASP A 426 -19.89 -9.23 5.28
N GLY A 427 -19.25 -8.11 4.95
CA GLY A 427 -19.12 -6.99 5.89
C GLY A 427 -17.92 -6.10 5.60
N THR A 428 -17.98 -4.88 6.13
CA THR A 428 -16.79 -4.03 6.26
C THR A 428 -15.76 -4.68 7.18
N SER A 429 -16.21 -5.57 8.07
CA SER A 429 -15.37 -6.46 8.89
C SER A 429 -14.49 -7.40 8.06
N MET A 430 -14.92 -7.82 6.86
CA MET A 430 -14.15 -8.69 5.95
C MET A 430 -13.27 -7.87 5.01
N ALA A 431 -13.64 -6.61 4.75
CA ALA A 431 -12.82 -5.67 3.98
C ALA A 431 -11.59 -5.20 4.78
N THR A 432 -11.76 -4.91 6.06
CA THR A 432 -10.74 -4.43 7.00
C THR A 432 -9.49 -5.32 7.05
N PRO A 433 -9.58 -6.65 7.22
CA PRO A 433 -8.41 -7.52 7.30
C PRO A 433 -7.58 -7.58 6.01
N HIS A 434 -8.14 -7.32 4.85
CA HIS A 434 -7.36 -7.17 3.61
C HIS A 434 -6.39 -5.98 3.72
N VAL A 435 -6.85 -4.86 4.27
CA VAL A 435 -6.03 -3.66 4.49
C VAL A 435 -5.04 -3.87 5.63
N THR A 436 -5.47 -4.51 6.73
CA THR A 436 -4.58 -4.87 7.85
C THR A 436 -3.46 -5.79 7.41
N GLY A 437 -3.78 -6.79 6.59
CA GLY A 437 -2.79 -7.67 5.98
C GLY A 437 -1.81 -6.92 5.08
N ALA A 438 -2.29 -5.92 4.32
CA ALA A 438 -1.41 -5.06 3.52
C ALA A 438 -0.43 -4.26 4.41
N VAL A 439 -0.88 -3.69 5.54
CA VAL A 439 0.00 -3.04 6.52
C VAL A 439 1.10 -3.99 6.98
N ALA A 440 0.74 -5.22 7.37
CA ALA A 440 1.70 -6.23 7.83
C ALA A 440 2.72 -6.61 6.75
N LEU A 441 2.27 -6.79 5.50
CA LEU A 441 3.14 -7.12 4.37
C LEU A 441 4.14 -5.98 4.08
N LEU A 442 3.67 -4.74 4.07
CA LEU A 442 4.52 -3.57 3.86
C LEU A 442 5.56 -3.42 4.97
N LYS A 443 5.20 -3.70 6.22
CA LYS A 443 6.13 -3.72 7.35
C LYS A 443 7.12 -4.89 7.28
N ALA A 444 6.74 -6.01 6.68
CA ALA A 444 7.66 -7.12 6.41
C ALA A 444 8.68 -6.75 5.32
N ILE A 445 8.29 -5.96 4.31
CA ILE A 445 9.16 -5.49 3.23
C ILE A 445 10.10 -4.39 3.73
N LYS A 446 9.59 -3.40 4.46
CA LYS A 446 10.34 -2.26 5.00
C LYS A 446 10.06 -2.11 6.50
N PRO A 447 10.77 -2.86 7.37
CA PRO A 447 10.54 -2.83 8.82
C PRO A 447 10.64 -1.44 9.45
N SER A 448 11.51 -0.57 8.91
CA SER A 448 11.67 0.81 9.34
C SER A 448 10.56 1.76 8.90
N ALA A 449 9.66 1.34 7.99
CA ALA A 449 8.59 2.20 7.51
C ALA A 449 7.74 2.71 8.69
N THR A 450 7.49 4.00 8.72
CA THR A 450 6.62 4.64 9.71
C THR A 450 5.15 4.41 9.39
N VAL A 451 4.27 4.68 10.35
CA VAL A 451 2.81 4.66 10.13
C VAL A 451 2.40 5.54 8.95
N ALA A 452 3.02 6.73 8.83
CA ALA A 452 2.72 7.66 7.75
C ALA A 452 3.16 7.13 6.37
N GLU A 453 4.35 6.48 6.25
CA GLU A 453 4.79 5.83 5.00
C GLU A 453 3.87 4.69 4.59
N ILE A 454 3.43 3.88 5.55
CA ILE A 454 2.48 2.78 5.30
C ILE A 454 1.14 3.33 4.81
N ARG A 455 0.61 4.36 5.52
CA ARG A 455 -0.65 5.01 5.12
C ARG A 455 -0.54 5.64 3.72
N ASP A 456 0.54 6.38 3.45
CA ASP A 456 0.80 6.98 2.13
C ASP A 456 0.93 5.91 1.05
N ALA A 457 1.64 4.81 1.31
CA ALA A 457 1.77 3.71 0.37
C ALA A 457 0.40 3.10 0.02
N ILE A 458 -0.45 2.85 1.00
CA ILE A 458 -1.78 2.26 0.80
C ILE A 458 -2.72 3.26 0.10
N LEU A 459 -2.90 4.45 0.66
CA LEU A 459 -3.90 5.41 0.17
C LEU A 459 -3.48 6.06 -1.15
N GLY A 460 -2.18 6.28 -1.35
CA GLY A 460 -1.63 6.87 -2.57
C GLY A 460 -1.56 5.94 -3.77
N SER A 461 -1.81 4.63 -3.58
CA SER A 461 -1.73 3.62 -4.63
C SER A 461 -3.05 2.90 -4.93
N VAL A 462 -4.16 3.35 -4.34
CA VAL A 462 -5.47 2.74 -4.59
C VAL A 462 -5.79 2.68 -6.08
N GLN A 463 -6.45 1.63 -6.49
CA GLN A 463 -7.05 1.57 -7.82
C GLN A 463 -8.32 2.43 -7.85
N LYS A 464 -8.26 3.57 -8.53
CA LYS A 464 -9.41 4.45 -8.69
C LYS A 464 -10.55 3.69 -9.37
N ARG A 465 -11.76 3.82 -8.82
CA ARG A 465 -12.98 3.20 -9.33
C ARG A 465 -14.09 4.24 -9.38
N GLY A 466 -14.72 4.39 -10.55
CA GLY A 466 -15.81 5.36 -10.73
C GLY A 466 -16.91 5.19 -9.67
N ALA A 467 -17.24 3.93 -9.35
CA ALA A 467 -18.22 3.57 -8.34
C ALA A 467 -17.88 4.02 -6.91
N LEU A 468 -16.61 4.31 -6.60
CA LEU A 468 -16.16 4.71 -5.25
C LEU A 468 -15.84 6.20 -5.13
N THR A 469 -15.87 6.95 -6.24
CA THR A 469 -15.40 8.34 -6.29
C THR A 469 -16.10 9.27 -5.29
N THR A 470 -17.39 9.07 -5.07
CA THR A 470 -18.20 9.90 -4.16
C THR A 470 -18.36 9.31 -2.77
N PHE A 471 -17.94 8.06 -2.56
CA PHE A 471 -18.19 7.32 -1.32
C PHE A 471 -17.02 7.30 -0.35
N VAL A 472 -15.77 7.23 -0.86
CA VAL A 472 -14.58 7.18 0.01
C VAL A 472 -13.57 8.27 -0.36
N ALA A 473 -12.73 8.68 0.60
CA ALA A 473 -11.78 9.78 0.46
C ALA A 473 -10.88 9.64 -0.77
N THR A 474 -10.30 8.46 -0.95
CA THR A 474 -9.42 8.17 -2.08
C THR A 474 -10.17 7.92 -3.39
N GLY A 475 -11.47 7.65 -3.37
CA GLY A 475 -12.25 7.25 -4.56
C GLY A 475 -11.76 5.95 -5.20
N GLY A 476 -11.16 5.04 -4.41
CA GLY A 476 -10.56 3.83 -4.94
C GLY A 476 -10.59 2.63 -3.99
N ARG A 477 -10.26 1.47 -4.57
CA ARG A 477 -10.13 0.19 -3.87
C ARG A 477 -8.65 -0.10 -3.58
N LEU A 478 -8.36 -0.80 -2.47
CA LEU A 478 -7.04 -1.30 -2.08
C LEU A 478 -6.29 -1.95 -3.27
N SER A 479 -5.03 -1.59 -3.43
CA SER A 479 -4.08 -2.24 -4.33
C SER A 479 -2.81 -2.55 -3.57
N VAL A 480 -2.62 -3.80 -3.15
CA VAL A 480 -1.42 -4.20 -2.40
C VAL A 480 -0.19 -4.18 -3.30
N ALA A 481 -0.33 -4.63 -4.55
CA ALA A 481 0.76 -4.50 -5.53
C ALA A 481 1.20 -3.04 -5.73
N GLY A 482 0.23 -2.11 -5.85
CA GLY A 482 0.51 -0.68 -5.95
C GLY A 482 1.17 -0.12 -4.69
N ALA A 483 0.71 -0.55 -3.50
CA ALA A 483 1.27 -0.11 -2.22
C ALA A 483 2.72 -0.60 -2.03
N VAL A 484 3.02 -1.85 -2.40
CA VAL A 484 4.39 -2.38 -2.42
C VAL A 484 5.27 -1.55 -3.34
N SER A 485 4.85 -1.35 -4.59
CA SER A 485 5.60 -0.55 -5.56
C SER A 485 5.86 0.87 -5.06
N ARG A 486 4.84 1.54 -4.47
CA ARG A 486 4.97 2.88 -3.94
C ARG A 486 5.91 2.96 -2.75
N LEU A 487 5.87 1.96 -1.84
CA LEU A 487 6.72 1.93 -0.63
C LEU A 487 8.21 1.77 -0.95
N ILE A 488 8.54 1.00 -2.01
CA ILE A 488 9.93 0.73 -2.40
C ILE A 488 10.45 1.71 -3.47
N ALA A 489 9.57 2.43 -4.16
CA ALA A 489 9.96 3.42 -5.17
C ALA A 489 10.68 4.60 -4.51
N SER A 490 11.71 5.10 -5.18
CA SER A 490 12.27 6.41 -4.84
C SER A 490 11.34 7.52 -5.33
N PRO A 491 11.09 8.59 -4.54
CA PRO A 491 10.31 9.72 -5.01
C PRO A 491 10.88 10.33 -6.29
N THR A 492 10.01 10.76 -7.19
CA THR A 492 10.42 11.54 -8.37
C THR A 492 10.15 13.01 -8.17
N LEU A 493 11.11 13.85 -8.57
CA LEU A 493 11.11 15.30 -8.41
C LEU A 493 10.84 16.00 -9.74
N SER A 494 9.98 17.01 -9.69
CA SER A 494 9.70 17.88 -10.84
C SER A 494 9.73 19.34 -10.41
N ILE A 495 10.20 20.24 -11.31
CA ILE A 495 10.11 21.66 -11.12
C ILE A 495 9.12 22.26 -12.12
N ALA A 496 8.26 23.18 -11.64
CA ALA A 496 7.34 23.96 -12.46
C ALA A 496 7.95 25.29 -12.84
N GLY A 497 7.66 25.78 -14.06
CA GLY A 497 8.01 27.13 -14.51
C GLY A 497 7.21 28.20 -13.76
N ALA A 498 7.74 29.42 -13.76
CA ALA A 498 7.11 30.58 -13.15
C ALA A 498 7.27 31.80 -14.08
N SER A 499 6.42 32.79 -13.92
CA SER A 499 6.53 34.06 -14.66
C SER A 499 6.08 35.24 -13.83
N VAL A 500 6.58 36.42 -14.14
CA VAL A 500 6.21 37.68 -13.50
C VAL A 500 6.47 38.83 -14.47
N SER A 501 5.65 39.90 -14.40
CA SER A 501 6.00 41.19 -15.02
C SER A 501 7.06 41.89 -14.17
N GLU A 502 8.09 42.47 -14.82
CA GLU A 502 9.25 43.03 -14.10
C GLU A 502 8.89 44.24 -13.23
N GLY A 503 8.00 45.12 -13.75
CA GLY A 503 7.61 46.37 -13.11
C GLY A 503 8.64 47.49 -13.32
N ASN A 504 8.24 48.71 -13.11
CA ASN A 504 8.99 49.92 -13.50
C ASN A 504 10.10 50.30 -12.52
N VAL A 505 10.24 49.70 -11.36
CA VAL A 505 11.30 49.99 -10.35
C VAL A 505 11.42 48.89 -9.34
N GLY A 506 12.63 48.68 -8.79
CA GLY A 506 12.90 47.80 -7.68
C GLY A 506 13.00 46.34 -8.09
N THR A 507 12.52 45.41 -7.25
CA THR A 507 12.57 43.97 -7.55
C THR A 507 11.25 43.29 -7.26
N ARG A 508 10.88 42.32 -8.07
CA ARG A 508 9.72 41.43 -7.87
C ARG A 508 10.14 40.00 -7.63
N ALA A 509 9.39 39.30 -6.78
CA ALA A 509 9.63 37.93 -6.43
C ALA A 509 8.98 36.98 -7.42
N MET A 510 9.76 36.13 -8.10
CA MET A 510 9.31 35.03 -8.92
C MET A 510 9.52 33.74 -8.13
N THR A 511 8.43 33.02 -7.79
CA THR A 511 8.48 31.83 -6.94
C THR A 511 8.37 30.56 -7.77
N PHE A 512 9.34 29.69 -7.63
CA PHE A 512 9.37 28.34 -8.24
C PHE A 512 8.94 27.31 -7.23
N SER A 513 8.20 26.30 -7.69
CA SER A 513 7.80 25.15 -6.89
C SER A 513 8.51 23.89 -7.37
N ILE A 514 9.12 23.18 -6.43
CA ILE A 514 9.67 21.82 -6.61
C ILE A 514 8.72 20.85 -5.94
N THR A 515 8.24 19.86 -6.67
CA THR A 515 7.29 18.84 -6.18
C THR A 515 7.89 17.46 -6.25
N ALA A 516 7.50 16.61 -5.30
CA ALA A 516 7.76 15.17 -5.29
C ALA A 516 6.43 14.42 -5.45
N ASN A 517 6.43 13.29 -6.16
CA ASN A 517 5.23 12.48 -6.34
C ASN A 517 4.73 11.82 -5.04
N HIS A 518 5.62 11.67 -4.03
CA HIS A 518 5.28 11.30 -2.65
C HIS A 518 6.36 11.76 -1.67
N GLY A 519 6.01 11.88 -0.39
CA GLY A 519 6.93 12.24 0.69
C GLY A 519 7.74 11.05 1.21
N THR A 520 8.82 11.34 1.95
CA THR A 520 9.64 10.34 2.65
C THR A 520 9.84 10.73 4.12
N SER A 521 10.16 9.76 4.96
CA SER A 521 10.45 10.00 6.38
C SER A 521 11.69 10.86 6.63
N SER A 522 12.67 10.80 5.73
CA SER A 522 13.93 11.57 5.82
C SER A 522 13.86 12.95 5.15
N GLY A 523 12.76 13.21 4.41
CA GLY A 523 12.69 14.35 3.50
C GLY A 523 13.60 14.18 2.28
N ILE A 524 13.57 15.15 1.38
CA ILE A 524 14.34 15.14 0.13
C ILE A 524 15.14 16.44 0.04
N THR A 525 16.37 16.37 -0.46
CA THR A 525 17.17 17.57 -0.78
C THR A 525 17.55 17.54 -2.25
N VAL A 526 17.55 18.72 -2.88
CA VAL A 526 17.95 18.86 -4.28
C VAL A 526 18.63 20.21 -4.48
N ARG A 527 19.71 20.24 -5.26
CA ARG A 527 20.35 21.49 -5.63
C ARG A 527 19.58 22.14 -6.77
N TYR A 528 19.49 23.47 -6.73
CA TYR A 528 18.96 24.27 -7.84
C TYR A 528 19.94 25.38 -8.20
N ALA A 529 19.92 25.78 -9.46
CA ALA A 529 20.68 26.93 -9.95
C ALA A 529 19.93 27.57 -11.12
N THR A 530 19.97 28.89 -11.20
CA THR A 530 19.57 29.64 -12.38
C THR A 530 20.71 29.69 -13.39
N SER A 531 20.37 29.68 -14.67
CA SER A 531 21.29 29.92 -15.77
C SER A 531 20.62 30.83 -16.81
N GLY A 532 21.41 31.50 -17.63
CA GLY A 532 20.89 32.46 -18.62
C GLY A 532 19.96 31.81 -19.66
N GLY A 533 19.19 32.69 -20.28
CA GLY A 533 18.36 32.46 -21.43
C GLY A 533 18.52 33.69 -22.33
N THR A 534 17.43 34.41 -22.60
CA THR A 534 17.50 35.77 -23.15
C THR A 534 17.77 36.79 -22.04
N ALA A 535 17.25 36.55 -20.84
CA ALA A 535 17.43 37.40 -19.66
C ALA A 535 18.87 37.41 -19.15
N THR A 536 19.38 38.59 -18.77
CA THR A 536 20.74 38.83 -18.27
C THR A 536 20.80 38.76 -16.76
N ALA A 537 21.65 37.89 -16.25
CA ALA A 537 21.89 37.78 -14.80
C ALA A 537 22.71 38.96 -14.25
N GLY A 538 22.85 39.00 -12.92
CA GLY A 538 23.69 40.00 -12.23
C GLY A 538 22.92 41.23 -11.73
N GLY A 539 21.60 41.21 -11.80
CA GLY A 539 20.72 42.29 -11.36
C GLY A 539 20.35 43.27 -12.46
N VAL A 540 20.64 42.94 -13.72
CA VAL A 540 20.08 43.63 -14.90
C VAL A 540 18.62 43.23 -14.98
N ASP A 541 18.28 42.01 -15.38
CA ASP A 541 16.90 41.53 -15.49
C ASP A 541 16.53 40.64 -14.28
N TYR A 542 17.48 39.86 -13.76
CA TYR A 542 17.25 39.07 -12.57
C TYR A 542 18.52 38.86 -11.75
N ARG A 543 18.35 38.49 -10.47
CA ARG A 543 19.46 38.06 -9.60
C ARG A 543 19.62 36.55 -9.70
N ALA A 544 20.79 36.10 -10.21
CA ALA A 544 21.11 34.67 -10.23
C ALA A 544 21.11 34.07 -8.82
N VAL A 545 20.50 32.92 -8.68
CA VAL A 545 20.45 32.17 -7.41
C VAL A 545 20.88 30.74 -7.60
N SER A 546 21.53 30.20 -6.59
CA SER A 546 21.81 28.77 -6.44
C SER A 546 21.70 28.37 -4.99
N GLY A 547 21.28 27.15 -4.75
CA GLY A 547 21.07 26.67 -3.38
C GLY A 547 20.68 25.21 -3.28
N VAL A 548 20.28 24.82 -2.08
CA VAL A 548 19.70 23.52 -1.77
C VAL A 548 18.28 23.73 -1.29
N ALA A 549 17.32 23.24 -2.05
CA ALA A 549 15.94 23.16 -1.66
C ALA A 549 15.74 21.88 -0.81
N ARG A 550 14.88 21.97 0.20
CA ARG A 550 14.53 20.85 1.09
C ARG A 550 13.03 20.67 1.12
N ILE A 551 12.58 19.51 0.68
CA ILE A 551 11.23 19.03 0.96
C ILE A 551 11.31 18.35 2.32
N LEU A 552 10.61 18.88 3.31
CA LEU A 552 10.64 18.36 4.67
C LEU A 552 10.04 16.96 4.75
N PRO A 553 10.33 16.18 5.82
CA PRO A 553 9.70 14.88 6.02
C PRO A 553 8.19 14.96 5.83
N TRP A 554 7.65 14.01 5.05
CA TRP A 554 6.21 13.86 4.69
C TRP A 554 5.61 14.96 3.81
N GLN A 555 6.35 16.01 3.53
CA GLN A 555 5.92 16.99 2.54
C GLN A 555 6.24 16.52 1.12
N THR A 556 5.50 17.05 0.16
CA THR A 556 5.65 16.75 -1.27
C THR A 556 6.05 17.98 -2.08
N SER A 557 6.31 19.11 -1.44
CA SER A 557 6.70 20.33 -2.16
C SER A 557 7.58 21.24 -1.30
N THR A 558 8.33 22.07 -2.00
CA THR A 558 9.07 23.21 -1.44
C THR A 558 9.19 24.29 -2.49
N THR A 559 9.47 25.52 -2.07
CA THR A 559 9.60 26.66 -2.97
C THR A 559 10.90 27.40 -2.74
N PHE A 560 11.36 28.12 -3.75
CA PHE A 560 12.40 29.14 -3.66
C PHE A 560 12.06 30.32 -4.57
N THR A 561 12.72 31.44 -4.35
CA THR A 561 12.40 32.69 -5.05
C THR A 561 13.61 33.23 -5.81
N VAL A 562 13.37 33.73 -7.00
CA VAL A 562 14.29 34.54 -7.81
C VAL A 562 13.77 35.98 -7.82
N LEU A 563 14.65 36.95 -7.61
CA LEU A 563 14.29 38.36 -7.72
C LEU A 563 14.50 38.83 -9.14
N VAL A 564 13.46 39.34 -9.76
CA VAL A 564 13.46 39.99 -11.07
C VAL A 564 13.60 41.50 -10.81
N THR A 565 14.46 42.15 -11.57
CA THR A 565 14.69 43.60 -11.48
C THR A 565 13.74 44.29 -12.43
N GLY A 566 13.10 45.35 -11.97
CA GLY A 566 12.23 46.17 -12.81
C GLY A 566 12.89 47.52 -13.08
N ASP A 567 12.75 48.00 -14.34
CA ASP A 567 13.19 49.33 -14.76
C ASP A 567 12.15 49.95 -15.69
N ARG A 568 12.48 50.84 -16.59
CA ARG A 568 11.60 51.53 -17.54
C ARG A 568 12.09 51.42 -18.98
N THR A 569 12.98 50.50 -19.22
CA THR A 569 13.52 50.24 -20.54
C THR A 569 12.52 49.38 -21.30
N VAL A 570 12.16 49.77 -22.52
CA VAL A 570 11.29 48.94 -23.37
C VAL A 570 12.10 47.80 -23.95
N GLU A 571 11.86 46.59 -23.45
CA GLU A 571 12.58 45.37 -23.81
C GLU A 571 11.62 44.32 -24.36
N PRO A 572 12.08 43.29 -25.08
CA PRO A 572 11.26 42.09 -25.37
C PRO A 572 11.04 41.28 -24.12
N ASP A 573 9.95 40.48 -24.09
CA ASP A 573 9.76 39.46 -23.06
C ASP A 573 10.96 38.50 -23.04
N GLU A 574 11.44 38.18 -21.86
CA GLU A 574 12.65 37.45 -21.65
C GLU A 574 12.47 36.19 -20.79
N TYR A 575 13.46 35.31 -20.77
CA TYR A 575 13.46 34.15 -19.91
C TYR A 575 14.86 33.79 -19.44
N PHE A 576 14.90 33.11 -18.29
CA PHE A 576 16.06 32.36 -17.78
C PHE A 576 15.66 30.92 -17.45
N THR A 577 16.66 30.07 -17.26
CA THR A 577 16.45 28.66 -16.97
C THR A 577 16.78 28.35 -15.50
N VAL A 578 16.01 27.47 -14.87
CA VAL A 578 16.33 26.88 -13.57
C VAL A 578 16.55 25.40 -13.79
N THR A 579 17.67 24.88 -13.23
CA THR A 579 18.03 23.46 -13.31
C THR A 579 18.18 22.86 -11.92
N LEU A 580 17.58 21.68 -11.74
CA LEU A 580 17.76 20.83 -10.55
C LEU A 580 18.95 19.87 -10.79
N SER A 581 19.68 19.56 -9.71
CA SER A 581 20.79 18.60 -9.73
C SER A 581 20.98 17.97 -8.34
N ASN A 582 21.72 16.84 -8.27
CA ASN A 582 22.17 16.20 -7.04
C ASN A 582 21.04 16.01 -6.00
N ALA A 583 19.95 15.32 -6.40
CA ALA A 583 18.89 14.93 -5.50
C ALA A 583 19.37 13.83 -4.54
N ILE A 584 19.02 13.97 -3.26
CA ILE A 584 19.22 12.96 -2.22
C ILE A 584 17.86 12.62 -1.62
N GLY A 585 17.50 11.34 -1.57
CA GLY A 585 16.19 10.87 -1.12
C GLY A 585 15.12 10.86 -2.21
N GLY A 586 15.51 11.06 -3.48
CA GLY A 586 14.63 11.01 -4.64
C GLY A 586 15.41 11.07 -5.94
N THR A 587 14.73 10.90 -7.08
CA THR A 587 15.26 11.01 -8.43
C THR A 587 14.66 12.21 -9.16
N ILE A 588 15.41 12.86 -10.05
CA ILE A 588 14.91 14.02 -10.80
C ILE A 588 14.27 13.49 -12.09
N GLU A 589 12.95 13.69 -12.22
CA GLU A 589 12.17 13.34 -13.42
C GLU A 589 12.10 14.52 -14.39
N LYS A 590 11.73 15.71 -13.88
CA LYS A 590 11.72 16.96 -14.63
C LYS A 590 12.59 17.99 -13.93
N GLY A 591 13.86 18.05 -14.37
CA GLY A 591 14.90 18.85 -13.71
C GLY A 591 15.06 20.27 -14.23
N THR A 592 14.32 20.68 -15.25
CA THR A 592 14.47 22.01 -15.88
C THR A 592 13.13 22.74 -15.97
N ALA A 593 13.16 24.01 -15.66
CA ALA A 593 12.01 24.92 -15.77
C ALA A 593 12.47 26.31 -16.27
N PHE A 594 11.53 27.09 -16.81
CA PHE A 594 11.79 28.43 -17.28
C PHE A 594 11.16 29.46 -16.33
N GLY A 595 11.88 30.57 -16.11
CA GLY A 595 11.36 31.80 -15.50
C GLY A 595 11.14 32.83 -16.59
N GLY A 596 9.88 33.20 -16.84
CA GLY A 596 9.51 34.23 -17.83
C GLY A 596 9.42 35.59 -17.20
N ILE A 597 10.07 36.59 -17.80
CA ILE A 597 10.03 37.99 -17.41
C ILE A 597 9.23 38.73 -18.50
N PHE A 598 8.10 39.32 -18.13
CA PHE A 598 7.28 40.09 -19.05
C PHE A 598 7.60 41.57 -18.88
N ASN A 599 7.95 42.21 -19.97
CA ASN A 599 8.11 43.66 -20.03
C ASN A 599 6.73 44.33 -19.88
N ASP A 600 6.63 45.34 -19.01
CA ASP A 600 5.43 46.15 -18.82
C ASP A 600 5.64 47.65 -19.19
N ASP A 601 6.78 47.95 -19.83
CA ASP A 601 7.15 49.30 -20.30
C ASP A 601 7.01 49.44 -21.84
N GLY A 602 5.92 50.02 -22.29
CA GLY A 602 5.71 50.31 -23.72
C GLY A 602 5.02 49.21 -24.54
N THR A 603 4.99 49.36 -25.87
CA THR A 603 4.24 48.50 -26.81
C THR A 603 5.15 47.66 -27.70
N THR A 604 6.02 46.82 -27.16
CA THR A 604 6.68 45.82 -27.97
C THR A 604 5.82 44.54 -28.05
N PRO A 605 5.67 43.91 -29.23
CA PRO A 605 4.96 42.63 -29.31
C PRO A 605 5.68 41.55 -28.51
N SER A 606 4.96 40.90 -27.59
CA SER A 606 5.44 39.70 -26.89
C SER A 606 5.86 38.62 -27.91
N SER A 607 7.12 38.25 -27.96
CA SER A 607 7.64 37.20 -28.84
C SER A 607 8.63 36.29 -28.11
N PHE A 608 8.09 35.33 -27.35
CA PHE A 608 8.94 34.21 -26.94
C PHE A 608 9.35 33.36 -28.16
N PRO A 609 10.60 32.87 -28.23
CA PRO A 609 11.01 31.93 -29.26
C PRO A 609 10.09 30.69 -29.26
N SER A 610 9.71 30.21 -30.44
CA SER A 610 8.83 29.03 -30.64
C SER A 610 9.35 27.72 -30.04
N THR A 611 10.53 27.72 -29.46
CA THR A 611 11.16 26.60 -28.74
C THR A 611 10.77 26.51 -27.26
N ILE A 612 10.07 27.53 -26.71
CA ILE A 612 9.52 27.48 -25.37
C ILE A 612 8.15 26.80 -25.47
N PRO A 613 7.88 25.75 -24.66
CA PRO A 613 6.56 25.10 -24.65
C PRO A 613 5.47 26.13 -24.41
N SER A 614 4.37 26.05 -25.14
CA SER A 614 3.20 26.95 -25.21
C SER A 614 2.45 27.16 -23.88
N PHE A 615 3.07 26.97 -22.74
CA PHE A 615 2.51 27.26 -21.41
C PHE A 615 2.49 28.75 -21.03
N PHE A 616 3.11 29.62 -21.85
CA PHE A 616 3.18 31.06 -21.62
C PHE A 616 2.29 31.92 -22.55
N SER A 617 1.36 31.35 -23.31
CA SER A 617 0.40 32.16 -24.01
C SER A 617 -0.61 32.79 -23.02
N LEU A 618 -0.31 33.98 -22.55
CA LEU A 618 -1.34 34.85 -22.01
C LEU A 618 -2.21 35.31 -23.19
N SER A 619 -3.42 34.76 -23.30
CA SER A 619 -4.46 35.41 -24.07
C SER A 619 -4.67 36.81 -23.48
N SER A 620 -4.37 37.84 -24.24
CA SER A 620 -4.83 39.21 -23.99
C SER A 620 -6.36 39.20 -24.02
N ALA A 621 -7.00 38.86 -22.93
CA ALA A 621 -8.40 39.04 -22.69
C ALA A 621 -8.57 40.25 -21.79
N SER A 622 -8.58 41.43 -22.43
CA SER A 622 -9.33 42.58 -21.89
C SER A 622 -10.79 42.13 -21.73
N GLY A 623 -11.22 41.94 -20.49
CA GLY A 623 -12.61 41.75 -20.10
C GLY A 623 -13.03 40.31 -19.92
N LEU A 624 -12.79 39.77 -18.73
CA LEU A 624 -13.70 38.87 -18.03
C LEU A 624 -13.43 38.92 -16.52
N SER A 625 -14.45 39.35 -15.85
CA SER A 625 -14.76 39.44 -14.42
C SER A 625 -14.20 38.29 -13.59
N SER A 626 -13.55 38.64 -12.50
CA SER A 626 -13.45 38.01 -11.18
C SER A 626 -14.38 36.82 -10.93
N ALA A 627 -13.94 35.56 -11.24
CA ALA A 627 -14.61 34.35 -10.78
C ALA A 627 -13.74 33.11 -10.84
N PHE A 628 -12.42 33.20 -10.61
CA PHE A 628 -11.58 32.01 -10.37
C PHE A 628 -10.33 32.36 -9.54
N VAL A 629 -10.53 33.02 -8.39
CA VAL A 629 -9.53 33.09 -7.31
C VAL A 629 -10.30 33.06 -6.00
N ALA A 630 -10.57 31.88 -5.49
CA ALA A 630 -10.93 31.68 -4.09
C ALA A 630 -10.95 30.19 -3.74
N GLU A 631 -9.79 29.63 -3.58
CA GLU A 631 -9.58 28.53 -2.62
C GLU A 631 -8.11 28.53 -2.17
N ALA A 632 -7.70 29.68 -1.62
CA ALA A 632 -6.56 29.78 -0.74
C ALA A 632 -7.09 30.24 0.60
N VAL A 633 -7.02 29.34 1.53
CA VAL A 633 -7.23 29.41 2.97
C VAL A 633 -7.20 30.85 3.52
N GLU A 634 -8.37 31.40 3.81
CA GLU A 634 -8.55 32.53 4.71
C GLU A 634 -8.48 32.03 6.16
N VAL A 635 -7.33 32.19 6.79
CA VAL A 635 -7.27 32.28 8.25
C VAL A 635 -7.64 33.72 8.60
N SER A 636 -8.94 33.95 8.73
CA SER A 636 -9.49 35.23 9.20
C SER A 636 -9.14 35.41 10.69
N SER A 637 -8.24 36.35 10.95
CA SER A 637 -8.11 37.01 12.25
C SER A 637 -9.36 37.88 12.50
N LYS A 638 -10.37 37.33 13.18
CA LYS A 638 -11.44 38.16 13.74
C LYS A 638 -10.92 38.86 14.98
N SER A 639 -10.71 40.16 14.85
CA SER A 639 -10.55 41.11 15.95
C SER A 639 -11.73 41.03 16.92
N VAL A 640 -11.37 40.75 18.19
CA VAL A 640 -12.30 40.80 19.32
C VAL A 640 -12.56 42.26 19.66
N ALA A 641 -13.78 42.75 19.50
CA ALA A 641 -14.25 44.01 20.07
C ALA A 641 -14.46 43.86 21.60
N PRO A 642 -14.16 44.88 22.41
CA PRO A 642 -14.25 44.76 23.85
C PRO A 642 -15.71 44.82 24.34
N ILE A 643 -16.11 43.79 25.12
CA ILE A 643 -17.37 43.78 25.83
C ILE A 643 -17.21 44.55 27.13
N SER A 644 -18.02 45.57 27.28
CA SER A 644 -18.20 46.40 28.47
C SER A 644 -18.62 45.55 29.69
N THR A 645 -17.86 45.76 30.76
CA THR A 645 -18.21 45.33 32.11
C THR A 645 -19.48 46.00 32.61
N ASN A 646 -20.48 45.21 32.95
CA ASN A 646 -21.31 45.44 34.15
C ASN A 646 -22.36 44.34 34.28
N GLN A 647 -22.26 43.65 35.36
CA GLN A 647 -23.23 43.15 36.34
C GLN A 647 -22.77 41.85 36.97
N LEU A 648 -22.06 42.04 38.07
CA LEU A 648 -21.90 41.05 39.13
C LEU A 648 -23.26 40.81 39.83
N LYS A 649 -23.66 39.57 39.95
CA LYS A 649 -24.37 39.02 41.12
C LYS A 649 -24.04 37.55 41.29
N SER A 650 -23.31 37.26 42.35
CA SER A 650 -23.07 35.96 42.95
C SER A 650 -24.14 35.67 44.04
N PRO A 651 -24.00 34.62 44.81
CA PRO A 651 -24.31 33.21 44.57
C PRO A 651 -25.35 32.69 45.63
N GLN A 652 -25.91 31.53 45.43
CA GLN A 652 -26.38 30.71 46.60
C GLN A 652 -26.41 29.25 46.19
N SER A 653 -25.59 28.52 46.77
CA SER A 653 -25.57 27.33 47.65
C SER A 653 -26.89 26.60 47.88
N ALA A 654 -26.78 25.29 47.82
CA ALA A 654 -27.25 24.24 48.72
C ALA A 654 -27.85 23.09 47.90
N SER A 655 -27.25 21.94 47.87
CA SER A 655 -27.15 20.86 48.87
C SER A 655 -28.36 19.93 48.90
N PHE A 656 -28.05 18.66 48.90
CA PHE A 656 -28.61 17.51 49.58
C PHE A 656 -29.59 16.57 48.86
N PHE A 657 -29.08 15.31 48.69
CA PHE A 657 -29.64 14.03 49.12
C PHE A 657 -31.10 13.68 48.68
N ASN A 658 -31.36 12.56 48.08
CA ASN A 658 -31.46 11.27 48.77
C ASN A 658 -31.87 10.16 47.78
N ALA A 659 -31.48 8.98 48.14
CA ALA A 659 -31.80 7.71 47.53
C ALA A 659 -33.27 7.31 47.82
N ALA A 660 -33.70 6.36 47.04
CA ALA A 660 -34.48 5.19 47.37
C ALA A 660 -35.85 5.03 46.71
N ALA A 661 -35.95 3.87 46.14
CA ALA A 661 -37.00 2.85 46.36
C ALA A 661 -38.01 2.61 45.22
N PHE A 662 -37.87 1.43 44.65
CA PHE A 662 -38.90 0.39 44.37
C PHE A 662 -40.28 0.82 43.87
N ALA A 663 -40.66 0.33 42.70
CA ALA A 663 -41.77 -0.61 42.58
C ALA A 663 -41.88 -1.15 41.14
N SER A 664 -42.00 -2.45 41.13
CA SER A 664 -42.52 -3.33 40.10
C SER A 664 -43.74 -2.80 39.34
N ASP A 665 -43.77 -3.01 38.03
CA ASP A 665 -44.95 -3.59 37.39
C ASP A 665 -44.61 -4.21 36.03
N GLN A 666 -45.07 -5.39 35.79
CA GLN A 666 -45.00 -6.27 34.64
C GLN A 666 -46.22 -6.02 33.71
N PRO A 667 -46.35 -6.68 32.58
CA PRO A 667 -46.33 -6.07 31.26
C PRO A 667 -47.71 -6.10 30.57
N THR A 668 -47.91 -5.25 29.60
CA THR A 668 -48.96 -5.44 28.59
C THR A 668 -48.35 -5.65 27.21
N VAL A 669 -48.71 -6.81 26.68
CA VAL A 669 -48.48 -7.25 25.31
C VAL A 669 -49.22 -6.36 24.32
N VAL A 670 -48.51 -5.74 23.36
CA VAL A 670 -49.11 -5.31 22.11
C VAL A 670 -48.28 -5.84 20.94
N SER A 671 -48.94 -6.63 20.13
CA SER A 671 -48.53 -7.29 18.91
C SER A 671 -48.13 -6.30 17.81
N GLY A 672 -47.02 -6.63 17.07
CA GLY A 672 -46.96 -6.39 15.66
C GLY A 672 -45.89 -5.43 15.12
N LYS A 673 -44.76 -5.99 14.72
CA LYS A 673 -44.15 -5.88 13.38
C LYS A 673 -42.79 -6.58 13.39
N PRO A 674 -42.37 -7.25 12.30
CA PRO A 674 -41.18 -8.09 12.35
C PRO A 674 -39.90 -7.26 12.40
N ALA A 675 -38.99 -7.71 13.25
CA ALA A 675 -37.64 -7.18 13.39
C ALA A 675 -36.85 -7.32 12.07
N LYS A 676 -36.25 -6.24 11.63
CA LYS A 676 -35.22 -6.23 10.60
C LYS A 676 -34.03 -7.06 11.11
N LYS A 677 -33.67 -8.08 10.31
CA LYS A 677 -32.47 -8.88 10.54
C LYS A 677 -31.25 -7.98 10.55
N PHE A 678 -30.48 -8.06 11.62
CA PHE A 678 -29.13 -7.51 11.68
C PHE A 678 -28.25 -8.35 10.77
N ALA A 679 -27.70 -7.72 9.72
CA ALA A 679 -26.54 -8.23 9.01
C ALA A 679 -25.31 -7.71 9.77
N PHE A 680 -24.47 -8.63 10.19
CA PHE A 680 -23.20 -8.35 10.85
C PHE A 680 -22.13 -7.92 9.83
#